data_5a5019c302cea9a15ed0c580b16e3b85
#
_entry.id   5a5019c302cea9a15ed0c580b16e3b85
#
_cell.length_a   1.000
_cell.length_b   1.000
_cell.length_c   1.000
_cell.angle_alpha   90.00
_cell.angle_beta   90.00
_cell.angle_gamma   90.00
#
_symmetry.space_group_name_H-M   'P 1'
#
loop_
_entity.id
_entity.type
_entity.pdbx_description
1 polymer ?
#
loop_
_entity_poly.entity_id
_entity_poly.type
_entity_poly.pdbx_seq_one_letter_code
_entity_poly.pdbx_strand_id
1 'polypeptide(L)'
;MRASPAGGGPPRVRPGPVWGPYPLRSEPPPPWQALRTRLRLQRARPLFLRRLQALAGGTAAFEDLAAPQWRARLRGEGFEAVLMAEVLHRLGLLVQRELGFMPHPPQMLAAWAMLQGSLVEVATGEGKTVATFLAAASAALAGVPVHVLTANDYLAERDARRLAPLYQALGLSSGWIASGTDEAGRRAAYACDVVHAPARELAFDHLRDRVDFGRPDGSLAWQARVQRSGTAPRLRGLCLALIDEVDSVLCDEARVPLVLAAAAPQDLPEPVLRQLLAQAGGWRQGIEFVVDGAAVRLTPAGRQALPALAACLPRPWSDSRWHEDGLLRALTAQHRLQRDRDYVVQGGAVVLVDALTGRAAPERRWSRGLHALLALKEGLALPDAQQTLAQLTYRRLFSRYHLLGGLSGTLSEVGLDLALAFGTPVLRLPRHRPSRLQLGGIRVFADASERWQAACERAQALVQDGRAVLIGTGSVAESERIAALLRERGLRPLVLHALQGALEHEVIARAGRPGRITVATQIAGRGTDIALDPAVHRRGGLHVLACADDFGRRAWRQLVGRCARQGDPGSAETLLSCAEGVLFRRLPRWLAITLVGRPAGSRLTERLWRLAQWLDELDGIRARHALQRQDRRQAERMAWSGPEE
;
A
#
# COMPACT_ATOMS: atom_id res chain seq x y z
N MET A 1 -25.11 -16.30 25.80
CA MET A 1 -24.44 -16.51 24.53
C MET A 1 -25.51 -16.83 23.48
N ARG A 2 -25.92 -15.86 22.67
CA ARG A 2 -26.81 -16.11 21.53
C ARG A 2 -26.01 -15.81 20.27
N ALA A 3 -25.83 -16.83 19.42
CA ALA A 3 -25.30 -16.69 18.08
C ALA A 3 -26.08 -15.61 17.36
N SER A 4 -25.38 -14.67 16.73
CA SER A 4 -26.02 -13.69 15.85
C SER A 4 -26.84 -14.42 14.80
N PRO A 5 -28.11 -14.08 14.60
CA PRO A 5 -28.91 -14.68 13.56
C PRO A 5 -28.27 -14.37 12.21
N ALA A 6 -28.13 -15.38 11.38
CA ALA A 6 -27.70 -15.30 9.98
C ALA A 6 -28.74 -14.56 9.13
N GLY A 7 -29.00 -13.31 9.47
CA GLY A 7 -29.85 -12.37 8.74
C GLY A 7 -29.00 -11.35 8.04
N GLY A 8 -28.74 -11.57 6.77
CA GLY A 8 -27.82 -10.83 5.91
C GLY A 8 -28.19 -9.39 5.58
N GLY A 9 -28.46 -8.53 6.57
CA GLY A 9 -28.38 -7.08 6.45
C GLY A 9 -26.96 -6.57 6.71
N PRO A 10 -26.57 -5.37 6.26
CA PRO A 10 -25.34 -4.76 6.73
C PRO A 10 -25.40 -4.72 8.26
N PRO A 11 -24.26 -4.89 8.96
CA PRO A 11 -24.24 -4.77 10.39
C PRO A 11 -24.86 -3.42 10.76
N ARG A 12 -25.94 -3.42 11.53
CA ARG A 12 -26.46 -2.19 12.11
C ARG A 12 -25.33 -1.61 12.93
N VAL A 13 -25.02 -0.35 12.74
CA VAL A 13 -23.98 0.36 13.47
C VAL A 13 -24.28 0.22 14.97
N ARG A 14 -23.43 -0.52 15.67
CA ARG A 14 -23.57 -0.73 17.11
C ARG A 14 -22.27 -0.32 17.78
N PRO A 15 -22.31 0.51 18.83
CA PRO A 15 -21.10 0.94 19.54
C PRO A 15 -20.44 -0.22 20.29
N GLY A 16 -19.13 -0.10 20.58
CA GLY A 16 -18.21 -1.07 21.13
C GLY A 16 -18.71 -2.04 22.21
N PRO A 17 -19.42 -1.63 23.30
CA PRO A 17 -19.90 -2.55 24.34
C PRO A 17 -20.86 -3.63 23.84
N VAL A 18 -21.58 -3.36 22.75
CA VAL A 18 -22.53 -4.33 22.15
C VAL A 18 -21.83 -5.38 21.30
N TRP A 19 -20.60 -5.10 20.85
CA TRP A 19 -19.80 -6.02 20.02
C TRP A 19 -18.85 -6.90 20.83
N GLY A 20 -18.78 -6.67 22.14
CA GLY A 20 -17.86 -7.36 23.04
C GLY A 20 -16.57 -6.59 23.29
N PRO A 21 -15.68 -7.15 24.12
CA PRO A 21 -14.46 -6.46 24.57
C PRO A 21 -13.43 -6.21 23.47
N TYR A 22 -13.43 -7.02 22.39
CA TYR A 22 -12.55 -6.86 21.23
C TYR A 22 -13.31 -7.28 19.98
N PRO A 23 -14.20 -6.41 19.47
CA PRO A 23 -15.04 -6.78 18.34
C PRO A 23 -14.22 -6.99 17.07
N LEU A 24 -14.33 -8.18 16.52
CA LEU A 24 -13.73 -8.55 15.25
C LEU A 24 -14.60 -9.59 14.55
N ARG A 25 -14.51 -9.68 13.24
CA ARG A 25 -15.20 -10.69 12.46
C ARG A 25 -14.42 -12.02 12.51
N SER A 26 -15.07 -13.11 12.84
CA SER A 26 -14.46 -14.44 12.89
C SER A 26 -14.14 -14.98 11.48
N GLU A 27 -15.05 -14.74 10.52
CA GLU A 27 -14.94 -15.21 9.15
C GLU A 27 -14.94 -14.07 8.14
N PRO A 28 -14.21 -14.20 7.02
CA PRO A 28 -14.27 -13.22 5.95
C PRO A 28 -15.68 -13.18 5.34
N PRO A 29 -16.14 -12.00 4.88
CA PRO A 29 -17.44 -11.89 4.24
C PRO A 29 -17.46 -12.69 2.92
N PRO A 30 -18.58 -13.34 2.60
CA PRO A 30 -18.70 -14.10 1.37
C PRO A 30 -18.66 -13.18 0.13
N PRO A 31 -18.09 -13.62 -1.00
CA PRO A 31 -17.93 -12.78 -2.20
C PRO A 31 -19.25 -12.21 -2.77
N TRP A 32 -20.35 -12.95 -2.65
CA TRP A 32 -21.66 -12.46 -3.10
C TRP A 32 -22.15 -11.23 -2.33
N GLN A 33 -21.61 -10.95 -1.15
CA GLN A 33 -21.92 -9.74 -0.39
C GLN A 33 -21.51 -8.49 -1.17
N ALA A 34 -20.42 -8.53 -1.91
CA ALA A 34 -20.00 -7.41 -2.77
C ALA A 34 -21.07 -7.06 -3.82
N LEU A 35 -21.63 -8.08 -4.48
CA LEU A 35 -22.69 -7.86 -5.47
C LEU A 35 -23.96 -7.28 -4.81
N ARG A 36 -24.37 -7.85 -3.68
CA ARG A 36 -25.53 -7.34 -2.91
C ARG A 36 -25.36 -5.89 -2.49
N THR A 37 -24.21 -5.55 -1.94
CA THR A 37 -23.88 -4.17 -1.53
C THR A 37 -23.89 -3.22 -2.73
N ARG A 38 -23.30 -3.62 -3.86
CA ARG A 38 -23.29 -2.84 -5.09
C ARG A 38 -24.71 -2.56 -5.61
N LEU A 39 -25.56 -3.58 -5.69
CA LEU A 39 -26.95 -3.43 -6.15
C LEU A 39 -27.77 -2.52 -5.22
N ARG A 40 -27.60 -2.66 -3.90
CA ARG A 40 -28.26 -1.81 -2.92
C ARG A 40 -27.86 -0.35 -3.09
N LEU A 41 -26.57 -0.06 -3.21
CA LEU A 41 -26.06 1.29 -3.43
C LEU A 41 -26.57 1.89 -4.73
N GLN A 42 -26.58 1.12 -5.83
CA GLN A 42 -27.10 1.59 -7.11
C GLN A 42 -28.58 2.00 -7.02
N ARG A 43 -29.39 1.23 -6.27
CA ARG A 43 -30.80 1.55 -6.05
C ARG A 43 -31.01 2.76 -5.16
N ALA A 44 -30.22 2.92 -4.09
CA ALA A 44 -30.38 3.99 -3.11
C ALA A 44 -29.69 5.32 -3.52
N ARG A 45 -28.73 5.27 -4.45
CA ARG A 45 -27.98 6.45 -4.93
C ARG A 45 -28.88 7.60 -5.44
N PRO A 46 -29.90 7.36 -6.27
CA PRO A 46 -30.77 8.47 -6.72
C PRO A 46 -31.49 9.16 -5.58
N LEU A 47 -31.97 8.42 -4.58
CA LEU A 47 -32.62 8.95 -3.39
C LEU A 47 -31.65 9.81 -2.57
N PHE A 48 -30.43 9.32 -2.33
CA PHE A 48 -29.39 10.07 -1.66
C PHE A 48 -29.09 11.41 -2.35
N LEU A 49 -28.87 11.40 -3.67
CA LEU A 49 -28.54 12.60 -4.43
C LEU A 49 -29.70 13.60 -4.48
N ARG A 50 -30.94 13.14 -4.66
CA ARG A 50 -32.13 14.02 -4.61
C ARG A 50 -32.28 14.69 -3.24
N ARG A 51 -32.09 13.96 -2.15
CA ARG A 51 -32.16 14.51 -0.80
C ARG A 51 -31.04 15.53 -0.56
N LEU A 52 -29.82 15.23 -1.00
CA LEU A 52 -28.70 16.16 -0.89
C LEU A 52 -28.94 17.46 -1.68
N GLN A 53 -29.50 17.38 -2.87
CA GLN A 53 -29.87 18.55 -3.67
C GLN A 53 -30.96 19.38 -2.98
N ALA A 54 -31.96 18.75 -2.39
CA ALA A 54 -33.06 19.45 -1.67
C ALA A 54 -32.52 20.20 -0.44
N LEU A 55 -31.42 19.77 0.17
CA LEU A 55 -30.81 20.42 1.33
C LEU A 55 -29.95 21.63 0.95
N ALA A 56 -29.50 21.73 -0.30
CA ALA A 56 -28.54 22.77 -0.73
C ALA A 56 -29.07 24.22 -0.59
N GLY A 57 -30.40 24.43 -0.46
CA GLY A 57 -31.00 25.73 -0.22
C GLY A 57 -31.57 25.95 1.21
N GLY A 58 -31.30 25.02 2.13
CA GLY A 58 -31.88 25.06 3.48
C GLY A 58 -31.00 25.76 4.52
N THR A 59 -31.60 26.10 5.66
CA THR A 59 -30.98 26.76 6.83
C THR A 59 -30.42 25.75 7.83
N ALA A 60 -29.92 24.59 7.39
CA ALA A 60 -29.41 23.58 8.27
C ALA A 60 -28.12 24.07 8.99
N ALA A 61 -27.98 23.76 10.29
CA ALA A 61 -26.80 24.05 11.08
C ALA A 61 -26.04 22.76 11.36
N PHE A 62 -24.71 22.83 11.49
CA PHE A 62 -23.89 21.65 11.82
C PHE A 62 -23.76 21.48 13.35
N GLU A 63 -23.93 22.52 14.13
CA GLU A 63 -23.79 22.52 15.59
C GLU A 63 -24.67 21.45 16.25
N ASP A 64 -25.85 21.21 15.66
CA ASP A 64 -26.78 20.20 16.15
C ASP A 64 -26.27 18.77 16.04
N LEU A 65 -25.27 18.50 15.19
CA LEU A 65 -24.77 17.12 14.98
C LEU A 65 -24.16 16.51 16.23
N ALA A 66 -23.62 17.32 17.13
CA ALA A 66 -23.11 16.86 18.41
C ALA A 66 -24.22 16.47 19.39
N ALA A 67 -25.47 16.88 19.14
CA ALA A 67 -26.60 16.62 20.01
C ALA A 67 -26.94 15.11 20.11
N PRO A 68 -27.37 14.63 21.29
CA PRO A 68 -27.67 13.21 21.52
C PRO A 68 -28.68 12.61 20.55
N GLN A 69 -29.63 13.41 20.06
CA GLN A 69 -30.62 12.97 19.08
C GLN A 69 -30.04 12.51 17.75
N TRP A 70 -29.01 13.17 17.21
CA TRP A 70 -28.34 12.77 15.99
C TRP A 70 -27.53 11.49 16.21
N ARG A 71 -26.85 11.41 17.34
CA ARG A 71 -26.15 10.18 17.74
C ARG A 71 -27.10 9.00 17.89
N ALA A 72 -28.28 9.20 18.50
CA ALA A 72 -29.32 8.19 18.63
C ALA A 72 -29.89 7.76 17.28
N ARG A 73 -30.16 8.72 16.38
CA ARG A 73 -30.64 8.43 15.02
C ARG A 73 -29.61 7.60 14.23
N LEU A 74 -28.34 8.01 14.22
CA LEU A 74 -27.27 7.26 13.54
C LEU A 74 -27.10 5.83 14.09
N ARG A 75 -27.30 5.62 15.39
CA ARG A 75 -27.26 4.30 16.00
C ARG A 75 -28.49 3.44 15.67
N GLY A 76 -29.66 4.03 15.61
CA GLY A 76 -30.93 3.34 15.37
C GLY A 76 -31.19 3.06 13.89
N GLU A 77 -31.07 4.08 13.04
CA GLU A 77 -31.34 4.02 11.61
C GLU A 77 -30.12 3.47 10.81
N GLY A 78 -28.90 3.63 11.35
CA GLY A 78 -27.66 3.29 10.67
C GLY A 78 -27.30 4.30 9.59
N PHE A 79 -26.59 3.86 8.56
CA PHE A 79 -26.10 4.73 7.47
C PHE A 79 -27.05 4.73 6.27
N GLU A 80 -28.35 4.90 6.53
CA GLU A 80 -29.37 4.94 5.48
C GLU A 80 -29.25 6.20 4.60
N ALA A 81 -29.68 6.11 3.33
CA ALA A 81 -29.43 7.13 2.31
C ALA A 81 -29.96 8.52 2.68
N VAL A 82 -31.19 8.62 3.23
CA VAL A 82 -31.82 9.90 3.57
C VAL A 82 -31.13 10.54 4.77
N LEU A 83 -30.93 9.77 5.84
CA LEU A 83 -30.23 10.24 7.04
C LEU A 83 -28.81 10.69 6.70
N MET A 84 -28.09 9.90 5.90
CA MET A 84 -26.72 10.24 5.54
C MET A 84 -26.62 11.47 4.64
N ALA A 85 -27.59 11.72 3.77
CA ALA A 85 -27.61 12.97 3.01
C ALA A 85 -27.72 14.19 3.94
N GLU A 86 -28.54 14.10 5.00
CA GLU A 86 -28.68 15.16 6.01
C GLU A 86 -27.40 15.35 6.83
N VAL A 87 -26.82 14.27 7.34
CA VAL A 87 -25.59 14.29 8.15
C VAL A 87 -24.42 14.82 7.32
N LEU A 88 -24.22 14.32 6.10
CA LEU A 88 -23.12 14.73 5.25
C LEU A 88 -23.25 16.17 4.75
N HIS A 89 -24.48 16.67 4.54
CA HIS A 89 -24.70 18.07 4.23
C HIS A 89 -24.26 18.96 5.40
N ARG A 90 -24.66 18.64 6.64
CA ARG A 90 -24.29 19.39 7.84
C ARG A 90 -22.78 19.32 8.11
N LEU A 91 -22.14 18.15 7.95
CA LEU A 91 -20.69 18.03 7.98
C LEU A 91 -20.02 18.86 6.88
N GLY A 92 -20.65 18.99 5.73
CA GLY A 92 -20.20 19.86 4.65
C GLY A 92 -20.17 21.33 5.06
N LEU A 93 -21.18 21.81 5.79
CA LEU A 93 -21.20 23.17 6.33
C LEU A 93 -20.07 23.40 7.34
N LEU A 94 -19.76 22.40 8.18
CA LEU A 94 -18.59 22.47 9.06
C LEU A 94 -17.29 22.59 8.26
N VAL A 95 -17.12 21.76 7.21
CA VAL A 95 -15.94 21.84 6.31
C VAL A 95 -15.86 23.21 5.64
N GLN A 96 -17.00 23.77 5.23
CA GLN A 96 -17.05 25.10 4.63
C GLN A 96 -16.61 26.18 5.61
N ARG A 97 -17.03 26.10 6.87
CA ARG A 97 -16.62 27.04 7.91
C ARG A 97 -15.12 26.96 8.21
N GLU A 98 -14.60 25.75 8.39
CA GLU A 98 -13.22 25.55 8.86
C GLU A 98 -12.19 25.57 7.72
N LEU A 99 -12.54 25.08 6.54
CA LEU A 99 -11.62 24.95 5.40
C LEU A 99 -11.96 25.88 4.22
N GLY A 100 -13.06 26.64 4.29
CA GLY A 100 -13.44 27.65 3.30
C GLY A 100 -14.12 27.11 2.03
N PHE A 101 -14.50 25.83 1.96
CA PHE A 101 -15.19 25.27 0.79
C PHE A 101 -16.22 24.20 1.16
N MET A 102 -17.30 24.14 0.41
CA MET A 102 -18.32 23.10 0.55
C MET A 102 -17.86 21.82 -0.20
N PRO A 103 -17.89 20.65 0.43
CA PRO A 103 -17.60 19.40 -0.26
C PRO A 103 -18.55 19.13 -1.42
N HIS A 104 -18.01 18.65 -2.53
CA HIS A 104 -18.80 18.34 -3.72
C HIS A 104 -19.64 17.07 -3.56
N PRO A 105 -20.78 16.93 -4.27
CA PRO A 105 -21.62 15.74 -4.21
C PRO A 105 -20.89 14.41 -4.43
N PRO A 106 -19.89 14.27 -5.32
CA PRO A 106 -19.09 13.06 -5.44
C PRO A 106 -18.31 12.69 -4.17
N GLN A 107 -17.81 13.68 -3.40
CA GLN A 107 -17.11 13.43 -2.14
C GLN A 107 -18.05 12.92 -1.05
N MET A 108 -19.26 13.51 -0.94
CA MET A 108 -20.30 13.04 -0.02
C MET A 108 -20.81 11.65 -0.41
N LEU A 109 -20.95 11.38 -1.71
CA LEU A 109 -21.33 10.06 -2.22
C LEU A 109 -20.24 9.01 -1.91
N ALA A 110 -18.95 9.39 -2.02
CA ALA A 110 -17.84 8.54 -1.65
C ALA A 110 -17.88 8.19 -0.15
N ALA A 111 -18.09 9.18 0.71
CA ALA A 111 -18.21 8.99 2.15
C ALA A 111 -19.34 8.02 2.49
N TRP A 112 -20.52 8.22 1.93
CA TRP A 112 -21.65 7.32 2.15
C TRP A 112 -21.39 5.91 1.64
N ALA A 113 -20.78 5.76 0.45
CA ALA A 113 -20.45 4.46 -0.12
C ALA A 113 -19.44 3.68 0.76
N MET A 114 -18.43 4.36 1.31
CA MET A 114 -17.48 3.74 2.27
C MET A 114 -18.18 3.24 3.52
N LEU A 115 -19.13 3.99 4.06
CA LEU A 115 -19.94 3.57 5.23
C LEU A 115 -20.91 2.43 4.91
N GLN A 116 -21.17 2.15 3.65
CA GLN A 116 -21.90 0.98 3.20
C GLN A 116 -21.01 -0.25 2.96
N GLY A 117 -19.71 -0.16 3.28
CA GLY A 117 -18.76 -1.26 3.06
C GLY A 117 -18.34 -1.36 1.60
N SER A 118 -17.96 -0.25 0.98
CA SER A 118 -17.48 -0.21 -0.41
C SER A 118 -16.12 0.44 -0.51
N LEU A 119 -15.32 -0.01 -1.45
CA LEU A 119 -14.10 0.66 -1.89
C LEU A 119 -14.44 1.58 -3.05
N VAL A 120 -13.93 2.80 -3.03
CA VAL A 120 -14.38 3.82 -3.97
C VAL A 120 -13.22 4.29 -4.83
N GLU A 121 -13.36 4.16 -6.15
CA GLU A 121 -12.42 4.77 -7.08
C GLU A 121 -12.82 6.23 -7.33
N VAL A 122 -12.00 7.13 -6.77
CA VAL A 122 -12.10 8.58 -6.92
C VAL A 122 -10.87 9.08 -7.62
N ALA A 123 -11.02 9.83 -8.69
CA ALA A 123 -9.87 10.33 -9.44
C ALA A 123 -8.90 11.10 -8.54
N THR A 124 -7.61 11.08 -8.91
CA THR A 124 -6.58 11.82 -8.17
C THR A 124 -6.89 13.32 -8.19
N GLY A 125 -6.68 13.99 -7.04
CA GLY A 125 -6.96 15.43 -6.91
C GLY A 125 -8.40 15.80 -6.56
N GLU A 126 -9.35 14.87 -6.50
CA GLU A 126 -10.79 15.14 -6.19
C GLU A 126 -11.09 15.27 -4.68
N GLY A 127 -10.09 15.51 -3.83
CA GLY A 127 -10.27 15.76 -2.40
C GLY A 127 -10.61 14.52 -1.57
N LYS A 128 -9.89 13.43 -1.77
CA LYS A 128 -10.05 12.15 -1.04
C LYS A 128 -10.07 12.31 0.48
N THR A 129 -9.18 13.13 1.05
CA THR A 129 -9.08 13.37 2.50
C THR A 129 -10.39 13.90 3.11
N VAL A 130 -11.09 14.77 2.37
CA VAL A 130 -12.39 15.29 2.84
C VAL A 130 -13.46 14.20 2.84
N ALA A 131 -13.50 13.37 1.81
CA ALA A 131 -14.44 12.24 1.77
C ALA A 131 -14.18 11.25 2.92
N THR A 132 -12.90 11.00 3.24
CA THR A 132 -12.51 10.16 4.40
C THR A 132 -12.94 10.79 5.72
N PHE A 133 -12.73 12.10 5.90
CA PHE A 133 -13.20 12.83 7.08
C PHE A 133 -14.73 12.70 7.26
N LEU A 134 -15.48 12.96 6.20
CA LEU A 134 -16.95 12.87 6.23
C LEU A 134 -17.44 11.48 6.66
N ALA A 135 -16.80 10.41 6.15
CA ALA A 135 -17.11 9.04 6.54
C ALA A 135 -16.70 8.77 8.00
N ALA A 136 -15.49 9.16 8.39
CA ALA A 136 -14.97 8.93 9.74
C ALA A 136 -15.79 9.65 10.80
N ALA A 137 -16.09 10.93 10.60
CA ALA A 137 -16.91 11.74 11.50
C ALA A 137 -18.32 11.16 11.66
N SER A 138 -18.98 10.75 10.56
CA SER A 138 -20.30 10.13 10.60
C SER A 138 -20.32 8.84 11.41
N ALA A 139 -19.30 7.98 11.25
CA ALA A 139 -19.18 6.74 12.00
C ALA A 139 -18.87 7.00 13.49
N ALA A 140 -17.97 7.93 13.78
CA ALA A 140 -17.60 8.30 15.13
C ALA A 140 -18.80 8.94 15.90
N LEU A 141 -19.61 9.76 15.25
CA LEU A 141 -20.86 10.28 15.81
C LEU A 141 -21.85 9.16 16.16
N ALA A 142 -21.87 8.08 15.39
CA ALA A 142 -22.63 6.87 15.72
C ALA A 142 -22.01 6.07 16.89
N GLY A 143 -20.82 6.42 17.36
CA GLY A 143 -20.10 5.74 18.43
C GLY A 143 -19.28 4.54 17.94
N VAL A 144 -18.97 4.48 16.66
CA VAL A 144 -18.10 3.45 16.07
C VAL A 144 -16.64 3.91 16.12
N PRO A 145 -15.73 3.17 16.75
CA PRO A 145 -14.30 3.43 16.65
C PRO A 145 -13.81 3.33 15.21
N VAL A 146 -13.09 4.34 14.75
CA VAL A 146 -12.65 4.44 13.36
C VAL A 146 -11.13 4.42 13.26
N HIS A 147 -10.60 3.52 12.44
CA HIS A 147 -9.21 3.53 12.02
C HIS A 147 -9.11 4.11 10.60
N VAL A 148 -8.51 5.29 10.46
CA VAL A 148 -8.18 5.90 9.17
C VAL A 148 -6.74 5.50 8.83
N LEU A 149 -6.60 4.69 7.77
CA LEU A 149 -5.33 4.04 7.45
C LEU A 149 -4.72 4.66 6.21
N THR A 150 -3.45 5.01 6.31
CA THR A 150 -2.66 5.65 5.26
C THR A 150 -1.43 4.82 4.91
N ALA A 151 -0.69 5.24 3.88
CA ALA A 151 0.49 4.52 3.42
C ALA A 151 1.76 4.79 4.27
N ASN A 152 1.84 5.91 5.02
CA ASN A 152 3.03 6.26 5.79
C ASN A 152 2.71 7.19 6.97
N ASP A 153 3.71 7.35 7.86
CA ASP A 153 3.64 8.15 9.09
C ASP A 153 3.31 9.62 8.81
N TYR A 154 3.97 10.20 7.80
CA TYR A 154 3.78 11.60 7.44
C TYR A 154 2.32 11.92 7.06
N LEU A 155 1.69 11.07 6.25
CA LEU A 155 0.29 11.25 5.85
C LEU A 155 -0.65 11.09 7.05
N ALA A 156 -0.38 10.13 7.94
CA ALA A 156 -1.18 9.91 9.14
C ALA A 156 -1.15 11.14 10.06
N GLU A 157 0.02 11.67 10.34
CA GLU A 157 0.21 12.85 11.18
C GLU A 157 -0.37 14.13 10.56
N ARG A 158 -0.06 14.39 9.28
CA ARG A 158 -0.55 15.55 8.54
C ARG A 158 -2.07 15.60 8.52
N ASP A 159 -2.71 14.49 8.17
CA ASP A 159 -4.16 14.44 8.02
C ASP A 159 -4.85 14.50 9.39
N ALA A 160 -4.30 13.84 10.40
CA ALA A 160 -4.79 13.95 11.78
C ALA A 160 -4.74 15.40 12.29
N ARG A 161 -3.60 16.09 12.15
CA ARG A 161 -3.46 17.49 12.60
C ARG A 161 -4.38 18.43 11.82
N ARG A 162 -4.49 18.25 10.51
CA ARG A 162 -5.34 19.09 9.66
C ARG A 162 -6.81 18.94 9.98
N LEU A 163 -7.26 17.72 10.34
CA LEU A 163 -8.66 17.41 10.57
C LEU A 163 -9.07 17.52 12.06
N ALA A 164 -8.10 17.63 12.98
CA ALA A 164 -8.36 17.73 14.42
C ALA A 164 -9.38 18.84 14.78
N PRO A 165 -9.30 20.08 14.24
CA PRO A 165 -10.30 21.12 14.54
C PRO A 165 -11.71 20.71 14.15
N LEU A 166 -11.88 20.01 13.03
CA LEU A 166 -13.17 19.52 12.56
C LEU A 166 -13.76 18.45 13.50
N TYR A 167 -12.93 17.51 13.98
CA TYR A 167 -13.38 16.52 14.96
C TYR A 167 -13.73 17.17 16.29
N GLN A 168 -12.92 18.12 16.78
CA GLN A 168 -13.17 18.84 18.01
C GLN A 168 -14.49 19.64 17.99
N ALA A 169 -14.81 20.29 16.86
CA ALA A 169 -16.08 21.00 16.68
C ALA A 169 -17.31 20.08 16.79
N LEU A 170 -17.15 18.78 16.57
CA LEU A 170 -18.18 17.75 16.72
C LEU A 170 -18.15 17.07 18.12
N GLY A 171 -17.25 17.48 19.00
CA GLY A 171 -17.02 16.84 20.30
C GLY A 171 -16.47 15.41 20.15
N LEU A 172 -15.69 15.16 19.10
CA LEU A 172 -15.02 13.87 18.84
C LEU A 172 -13.54 13.98 19.15
N SER A 173 -12.98 12.92 19.75
CA SER A 173 -11.56 12.78 19.99
C SER A 173 -10.86 12.19 18.76
N SER A 174 -9.66 12.70 18.45
CA SER A 174 -8.83 12.16 17.37
C SER A 174 -7.37 12.07 17.77
N GLY A 175 -6.68 11.03 17.29
CA GLY A 175 -5.27 10.80 17.52
C GLY A 175 -4.57 10.25 16.30
N TRP A 176 -3.24 10.16 16.34
CA TRP A 176 -2.46 9.50 15.29
C TRP A 176 -1.36 8.63 15.90
N ILE A 177 -0.92 7.67 15.10
CA ILE A 177 0.19 6.76 15.41
C ILE A 177 1.21 6.86 14.28
N ALA A 178 2.48 6.90 14.67
CA ALA A 178 3.63 6.82 13.79
C ALA A 178 4.58 5.72 14.30
N SER A 179 5.59 5.37 13.52
CA SER A 179 6.58 4.34 13.88
C SER A 179 7.30 4.63 15.21
N GLY A 180 7.58 5.92 15.50
CA GLY A 180 8.21 6.38 16.73
C GLY A 180 7.27 6.58 17.93
N THR A 181 5.96 6.30 17.80
CA THR A 181 5.01 6.45 18.91
C THR A 181 5.24 5.37 19.97
N ASP A 182 5.45 5.77 21.21
CA ASP A 182 5.64 4.88 22.35
C ASP A 182 4.36 4.13 22.74
N GLU A 183 4.48 3.18 23.63
CA GLU A 183 3.39 2.29 24.03
C GLU A 183 2.22 3.05 24.70
N ALA A 184 2.52 4.06 25.52
CA ALA A 184 1.52 4.88 26.19
C ALA A 184 0.76 5.76 25.18
N GLY A 185 1.49 6.38 24.25
CA GLY A 185 0.93 7.18 23.16
C GLY A 185 0.06 6.36 22.21
N ARG A 186 0.46 5.10 21.90
CA ARG A 186 -0.37 4.18 21.09
C ARG A 186 -1.70 3.89 21.78
N ARG A 187 -1.69 3.55 23.07
CA ARG A 187 -2.92 3.30 23.85
C ARG A 187 -3.81 4.53 23.91
N ALA A 188 -3.23 5.70 24.15
CA ALA A 188 -3.94 6.97 24.15
C ALA A 188 -4.58 7.27 22.78
N ALA A 189 -3.85 7.07 21.71
CA ALA A 189 -4.37 7.26 20.36
C ALA A 189 -5.53 6.29 20.05
N TYR A 190 -5.37 4.99 20.33
CA TYR A 190 -6.46 4.01 20.11
C TYR A 190 -7.68 4.22 21.03
N ALA A 191 -7.55 4.97 22.13
CA ALA A 191 -8.68 5.36 22.96
C ALA A 191 -9.55 6.45 22.32
N CYS A 192 -9.04 7.20 21.32
CA CYS A 192 -9.79 8.23 20.60
C CYS A 192 -10.90 7.62 19.70
N ASP A 193 -11.90 8.45 19.36
CA ASP A 193 -12.99 8.04 18.46
C ASP A 193 -12.48 7.76 17.04
N VAL A 194 -11.51 8.55 16.57
CA VAL A 194 -10.86 8.42 15.27
C VAL A 194 -9.35 8.35 15.43
N VAL A 195 -8.73 7.32 14.86
CA VAL A 195 -7.28 7.13 14.88
C VAL A 195 -6.74 7.12 13.46
N HIS A 196 -5.77 7.99 13.20
CA HIS A 196 -5.00 7.99 11.96
C HIS A 196 -3.71 7.19 12.16
N ALA A 197 -3.44 6.21 11.31
CA ALA A 197 -2.25 5.37 11.42
C ALA A 197 -1.80 4.85 10.05
N PRO A 198 -0.51 4.56 9.86
CA PRO A 198 -0.10 3.70 8.77
C PRO A 198 -0.70 2.30 8.94
N ALA A 199 -1.14 1.72 7.83
CA ALA A 199 -1.73 0.37 7.85
C ALA A 199 -0.77 -0.66 8.46
N ARG A 200 0.53 -0.48 8.26
CA ARG A 200 1.60 -1.32 8.81
C ARG A 200 1.65 -1.24 10.35
N GLU A 201 1.61 -0.04 10.92
CA GLU A 201 1.69 0.14 12.38
C GLU A 201 0.49 -0.52 13.08
N LEU A 202 -0.72 -0.29 12.56
CA LEU A 202 -1.91 -0.95 13.08
C LEU A 202 -1.80 -2.49 13.00
N ALA A 203 -1.26 -3.02 11.91
CA ALA A 203 -1.10 -4.46 11.75
C ALA A 203 -0.09 -5.04 12.75
N PHE A 204 1.02 -4.34 13.03
CA PHE A 204 1.97 -4.73 14.06
C PHE A 204 1.37 -4.62 15.47
N ASP A 205 0.58 -3.58 15.76
CA ASP A 205 -0.09 -3.45 17.04
C ASP A 205 -1.11 -4.59 17.26
N HIS A 206 -1.83 -4.98 16.22
CA HIS A 206 -2.68 -6.17 16.27
C HIS A 206 -1.89 -7.47 16.51
N LEU A 207 -0.70 -7.61 15.90
CA LEU A 207 0.17 -8.76 16.16
C LEU A 207 0.72 -8.76 17.59
N ARG A 208 1.12 -7.59 18.12
CA ARG A 208 1.56 -7.43 19.50
C ARG A 208 0.45 -7.81 20.49
N ASP A 209 -0.79 -7.32 20.26
CA ASP A 209 -1.94 -7.71 21.09
C ASP A 209 -2.18 -9.23 21.07
N ARG A 210 -1.97 -9.88 19.91
CA ARG A 210 -2.07 -11.34 19.80
C ARG A 210 -0.96 -12.08 20.55
N VAL A 211 0.25 -11.56 20.60
CA VAL A 211 1.35 -12.15 21.35
C VAL A 211 1.11 -11.96 22.85
N ASP A 212 0.71 -10.75 23.27
CA ASP A 212 0.54 -10.40 24.69
C ASP A 212 -0.68 -11.11 25.31
N PHE A 213 -1.81 -11.17 24.60
CA PHE A 213 -3.10 -11.62 25.13
C PHE A 213 -3.63 -12.91 24.45
N GLY A 214 -2.94 -13.42 23.45
CA GLY A 214 -3.41 -14.53 22.64
C GLY A 214 -4.50 -14.12 21.63
N ARG A 215 -5.22 -15.10 21.09
CA ARG A 215 -6.24 -14.85 20.08
C ARG A 215 -7.45 -14.15 20.71
N PRO A 216 -7.87 -12.99 20.24
CA PRO A 216 -9.00 -12.25 20.80
C PRO A 216 -10.32 -12.85 20.30
N ASP A 217 -10.67 -14.01 20.82
CA ASP A 217 -11.89 -14.77 20.47
C ASP A 217 -13.10 -14.42 21.35
N GLY A 218 -12.92 -13.51 22.32
CA GLY A 218 -13.95 -13.14 23.29
C GLY A 218 -14.23 -14.20 24.37
N SER A 219 -13.44 -15.28 24.42
CA SER A 219 -13.57 -16.34 25.42
C SER A 219 -13.29 -15.83 26.84
N LEU A 220 -13.82 -16.54 27.84
CA LEU A 220 -13.49 -16.28 29.24
C LEU A 220 -11.99 -16.41 29.50
N ALA A 221 -11.32 -17.33 28.82
CA ALA A 221 -9.86 -17.50 28.93
C ALA A 221 -9.11 -16.26 28.44
N TRP A 222 -9.50 -15.69 27.31
CA TRP A 222 -8.92 -14.43 26.82
C TRP A 222 -9.20 -13.27 27.79
N GLN A 223 -10.42 -13.11 28.26
CA GLN A 223 -10.78 -12.08 29.24
C GLN A 223 -9.98 -12.22 30.53
N ALA A 224 -9.82 -13.44 31.06
CA ALA A 224 -9.01 -13.70 32.24
C ALA A 224 -7.52 -13.38 32.01
N ARG A 225 -6.99 -13.62 30.80
CA ARG A 225 -5.61 -13.29 30.44
C ARG A 225 -5.41 -11.76 30.41
N VAL A 226 -6.33 -11.03 29.80
CA VAL A 226 -6.31 -9.54 29.78
C VAL A 226 -6.39 -9.01 31.21
N GLN A 227 -7.25 -9.54 32.06
CA GLN A 227 -7.35 -9.11 33.46
C GLN A 227 -6.09 -9.41 34.27
N ARG A 228 -5.47 -10.58 34.08
CA ARG A 228 -4.24 -10.97 34.79
C ARG A 228 -3.03 -10.12 34.36
N SER A 229 -2.97 -9.67 33.10
CA SER A 229 -1.87 -8.84 32.64
C SER A 229 -1.83 -7.45 33.26
N GLY A 230 -2.94 -6.99 33.86
CA GLY A 230 -3.07 -5.63 34.40
C GLY A 230 -3.04 -4.52 33.36
N THR A 231 -2.97 -4.88 32.07
CA THR A 231 -2.93 -3.94 30.94
C THR A 231 -4.03 -4.27 29.94
N ALA A 232 -4.62 -3.23 29.35
CA ALA A 232 -5.61 -3.43 28.27
C ALA A 232 -4.90 -3.65 26.92
N PRO A 233 -5.52 -4.38 25.98
CA PRO A 233 -5.08 -4.42 24.59
C PRO A 233 -4.92 -3.02 24.01
N ARG A 234 -3.98 -2.84 23.06
CA ARG A 234 -3.76 -1.55 22.38
C ARG A 234 -5.00 -1.15 21.59
N LEU A 235 -5.48 -2.06 20.73
CA LEU A 235 -6.66 -1.84 19.92
C LEU A 235 -7.94 -2.12 20.72
N ARG A 236 -8.99 -1.34 20.44
CA ARG A 236 -10.35 -1.60 20.96
C ARG A 236 -11.14 -2.61 20.12
N GLY A 237 -10.51 -3.23 19.12
CA GLY A 237 -11.10 -4.14 18.16
C GLY A 237 -11.02 -3.61 16.72
N LEU A 238 -11.55 -4.39 15.79
CA LEU A 238 -11.50 -4.11 14.35
C LEU A 238 -12.90 -3.71 13.85
N CYS A 239 -13.39 -2.54 14.27
CA CYS A 239 -14.75 -2.08 13.99
C CYS A 239 -14.90 -1.55 12.57
N LEU A 240 -14.31 -0.40 12.26
CA LEU A 240 -14.32 0.23 10.94
C LEU A 240 -12.89 0.60 10.53
N ALA A 241 -12.47 0.14 9.34
CA ALA A 241 -11.30 0.67 8.65
C ALA A 241 -11.73 1.53 7.46
N LEU A 242 -11.16 2.73 7.38
CA LEU A 242 -11.21 3.60 6.21
C LEU A 242 -9.80 3.70 5.65
N ILE A 243 -9.57 3.09 4.49
CA ILE A 243 -8.23 2.99 3.90
C ILE A 243 -8.08 4.08 2.83
N ASP A 244 -7.12 4.97 3.01
CA ASP A 244 -6.64 5.85 1.93
C ASP A 244 -5.57 5.13 1.12
N GLU A 245 -5.60 5.31 -0.21
CA GLU A 245 -4.76 4.59 -1.17
C GLU A 245 -4.89 3.05 -1.03
N VAL A 246 -6.13 2.55 -1.11
CA VAL A 246 -6.50 1.13 -1.00
C VAL A 246 -5.62 0.21 -1.85
N ASP A 247 -5.28 0.61 -3.07
CA ASP A 247 -4.45 -0.16 -4.00
C ASP A 247 -3.00 -0.33 -3.48
N SER A 248 -2.46 0.65 -2.77
CA SER A 248 -1.19 0.49 -2.06
C SER A 248 -1.29 -0.57 -0.98
N VAL A 249 -2.20 -0.36 -0.04
CA VAL A 249 -2.31 -1.18 1.17
C VAL A 249 -2.78 -2.61 0.87
N LEU A 250 -3.87 -2.76 0.09
CA LEU A 250 -4.51 -4.07 -0.11
C LEU A 250 -3.98 -4.85 -1.33
N CYS A 251 -3.18 -4.22 -2.20
CA CYS A 251 -2.65 -4.87 -3.40
C CYS A 251 -1.12 -4.89 -3.44
N ASP A 252 -0.45 -3.74 -3.28
CA ASP A 252 1.00 -3.66 -3.45
C ASP A 252 1.73 -4.18 -2.20
N GLU A 253 1.38 -3.68 -1.02
CA GLU A 253 1.95 -4.12 0.25
C GLU A 253 1.44 -5.51 0.68
N ALA A 254 0.27 -5.93 0.21
CA ALA A 254 -0.31 -7.24 0.52
C ALA A 254 0.37 -8.44 -0.15
N ARG A 255 1.49 -8.23 -0.85
CA ARG A 255 2.29 -9.29 -1.49
C ARG A 255 3.22 -10.02 -0.53
N VAL A 256 3.45 -9.48 0.65
CA VAL A 256 4.33 -10.04 1.68
C VAL A 256 3.59 -10.13 3.01
N PRO A 257 3.82 -11.18 3.81
CA PRO A 257 3.28 -11.23 5.16
C PRO A 257 4.01 -10.23 6.06
N LEU A 258 3.29 -9.70 7.04
CA LEU A 258 3.89 -8.96 8.15
C LEU A 258 4.36 -9.97 9.20
N VAL A 259 5.61 -9.83 9.64
CA VAL A 259 6.24 -10.74 10.59
C VAL A 259 6.68 -9.94 11.82
N LEU A 260 6.15 -10.30 12.97
CA LEU A 260 6.63 -9.82 14.27
C LEU A 260 7.68 -10.81 14.76
N ALA A 261 8.90 -10.33 14.96
CA ALA A 261 10.01 -11.15 15.43
C ALA A 261 10.58 -10.60 16.73
N ALA A 262 11.13 -11.47 17.55
CA ALA A 262 11.90 -11.11 18.74
C ALA A 262 13.33 -11.64 18.62
N ALA A 263 14.23 -11.05 19.39
CA ALA A 263 15.58 -11.56 19.53
C ALA A 263 15.54 -12.99 20.09
N ALA A 264 16.29 -13.89 19.49
CA ALA A 264 16.41 -15.28 19.88
C ALA A 264 17.89 -15.72 19.85
N PRO A 265 18.26 -16.80 20.50
CA PRO A 265 19.56 -17.41 20.28
C PRO A 265 19.74 -17.77 18.80
N GLN A 266 20.94 -17.68 18.29
CA GLN A 266 21.23 -18.04 16.90
C GLN A 266 20.99 -19.54 16.66
N ASP A 267 20.17 -19.88 15.67
CA ASP A 267 19.91 -21.27 15.26
C ASP A 267 21.18 -21.95 14.75
N LEU A 268 22.09 -21.19 14.15
CA LEU A 268 23.35 -21.65 13.57
C LEU A 268 24.54 -20.97 14.29
N PRO A 269 25.41 -21.73 15.00
CA PRO A 269 26.58 -21.17 15.61
C PRO A 269 27.50 -20.48 14.57
N GLU A 270 28.12 -19.38 14.96
CA GLU A 270 29.04 -18.63 14.06
C GLU A 270 30.07 -19.47 13.36
N PRO A 271 30.77 -20.44 14.03
CA PRO A 271 31.73 -21.32 13.35
C PRO A 271 31.11 -22.13 12.21
N VAL A 272 29.84 -22.57 12.39
CA VAL A 272 29.14 -23.35 11.34
C VAL A 272 28.78 -22.43 10.16
N LEU A 273 28.31 -21.20 10.42
CA LEU A 273 28.04 -20.23 9.38
C LEU A 273 29.30 -19.89 8.56
N ARG A 274 30.43 -19.66 9.22
CA ARG A 274 31.72 -19.39 8.56
C ARG A 274 32.19 -20.56 7.70
N GLN A 275 32.00 -21.78 8.19
CA GLN A 275 32.40 -22.98 7.45
C GLN A 275 31.49 -23.19 6.22
N LEU A 276 30.18 -23.02 6.35
CA LEU A 276 29.26 -23.09 5.22
C LEU A 276 29.57 -22.02 4.16
N LEU A 277 29.93 -20.80 4.59
CA LEU A 277 30.30 -19.73 3.66
C LEU A 277 31.60 -20.01 2.94
N ALA A 278 32.60 -20.57 3.64
CA ALA A 278 33.88 -21.00 3.04
C ALA A 278 33.66 -22.13 2.02
N GLN A 279 32.82 -23.10 2.35
CA GLN A 279 32.45 -24.18 1.41
C GLN A 279 31.75 -23.59 0.15
N ALA A 280 30.80 -22.68 0.32
CA ALA A 280 30.11 -22.03 -0.78
C ALA A 280 31.06 -21.22 -1.69
N GLY A 281 32.08 -20.56 -1.11
CA GLY A 281 33.08 -19.79 -1.85
C GLY A 281 34.00 -20.67 -2.73
N GLY A 282 34.18 -21.92 -2.38
CA GLY A 282 34.97 -22.88 -3.16
C GLY A 282 34.23 -23.52 -4.34
N TRP A 283 32.90 -23.36 -4.41
CA TRP A 283 32.07 -23.99 -5.45
C TRP A 283 31.89 -23.12 -6.69
N ARG A 284 31.78 -23.78 -7.87
CA ARG A 284 31.67 -23.12 -9.17
C ARG A 284 30.24 -23.29 -9.76
N GLN A 285 29.67 -22.20 -10.21
CA GLN A 285 28.40 -22.24 -10.91
C GLN A 285 28.52 -23.02 -12.24
N GLY A 286 27.56 -23.89 -12.52
CA GLY A 286 27.52 -24.74 -13.68
C GLY A 286 28.19 -26.11 -13.43
N ILE A 287 29.00 -26.28 -12.37
CA ILE A 287 29.65 -27.54 -11.99
C ILE A 287 28.92 -28.14 -10.77
N GLU A 288 29.01 -27.51 -9.60
CA GLU A 288 28.43 -28.03 -8.36
C GLU A 288 27.03 -27.52 -8.13
N PHE A 289 26.70 -26.29 -8.60
CA PHE A 289 25.40 -25.69 -8.46
C PHE A 289 24.97 -24.84 -9.68
N VAL A 290 23.67 -24.57 -9.82
CA VAL A 290 23.12 -23.67 -10.81
C VAL A 290 22.20 -22.66 -10.15
N VAL A 291 22.20 -21.42 -10.66
CA VAL A 291 21.28 -20.36 -10.25
C VAL A 291 20.17 -20.29 -11.31
N ASP A 292 18.95 -20.61 -10.90
CA ASP A 292 17.75 -20.60 -11.75
C ASP A 292 16.77 -19.54 -11.20
N GLY A 293 16.84 -18.33 -11.76
CA GLY A 293 16.06 -17.19 -11.32
C GLY A 293 16.26 -16.84 -9.84
N ALA A 294 15.26 -17.13 -9.00
CA ALA A 294 15.28 -16.87 -7.57
C ALA A 294 15.89 -18.02 -6.74
N ALA A 295 16.13 -19.18 -7.30
CA ALA A 295 16.54 -20.37 -6.59
C ALA A 295 17.96 -20.80 -6.96
N VAL A 296 18.69 -21.32 -5.97
CA VAL A 296 19.94 -22.04 -6.16
C VAL A 296 19.66 -23.53 -6.04
N ARG A 297 20.16 -24.34 -6.96
CA ARG A 297 19.99 -25.81 -6.97
C ARG A 297 21.31 -26.49 -7.12
N LEU A 298 21.48 -27.62 -6.41
CA LEU A 298 22.68 -28.46 -6.57
C LEU A 298 22.56 -29.32 -7.82
N THR A 299 23.67 -29.46 -8.53
CA THR A 299 23.83 -30.43 -9.60
C THR A 299 24.06 -31.84 -9.01
N PRO A 300 24.05 -32.92 -9.83
CA PRO A 300 24.45 -34.24 -9.37
C PRO A 300 25.86 -34.27 -8.77
N ALA A 301 26.80 -33.54 -9.35
CA ALA A 301 28.17 -33.43 -8.84
C ALA A 301 28.21 -32.73 -7.46
N GLY A 302 27.48 -31.65 -7.29
CA GLY A 302 27.35 -30.96 -5.99
C GLY A 302 26.77 -31.87 -4.91
N ARG A 303 25.75 -32.66 -5.23
CA ARG A 303 25.16 -33.63 -4.28
C ARG A 303 26.14 -34.76 -3.88
N GLN A 304 26.98 -35.22 -4.80
CA GLN A 304 28.00 -36.23 -4.50
C GLN A 304 29.10 -35.70 -3.57
N ALA A 305 29.38 -34.40 -3.58
CA ALA A 305 30.38 -33.78 -2.72
C ALA A 305 29.89 -33.54 -1.28
N LEU A 306 28.55 -33.47 -1.04
CA LEU A 306 27.97 -33.15 0.27
C LEU A 306 28.49 -34.02 1.44
N PRO A 307 28.56 -35.37 1.35
CA PRO A 307 28.93 -36.17 2.51
C PRO A 307 30.36 -35.89 3.02
N ALA A 308 31.30 -35.62 2.12
CA ALA A 308 32.67 -35.30 2.48
C ALA A 308 32.77 -33.94 3.21
N LEU A 309 31.99 -32.96 2.78
CA LEU A 309 31.95 -31.63 3.38
C LEU A 309 31.16 -31.60 4.70
N ALA A 310 30.14 -32.44 4.82
CA ALA A 310 29.34 -32.56 6.03
C ALA A 310 30.16 -33.14 7.20
N ALA A 311 31.10 -34.04 6.93
CA ALA A 311 31.94 -34.65 7.96
C ALA A 311 32.76 -33.64 8.77
N CYS A 312 33.00 -32.45 8.23
CA CYS A 312 33.72 -31.37 8.90
C CYS A 312 32.87 -30.56 9.87
N LEU A 313 31.54 -30.76 9.92
CA LEU A 313 30.61 -29.99 10.74
C LEU A 313 30.22 -30.72 12.02
N PRO A 314 30.00 -30.04 13.14
CA PRO A 314 29.47 -30.64 14.36
C PRO A 314 28.00 -31.10 14.18
N ARG A 315 27.58 -32.09 14.99
CA ARG A 315 26.16 -32.46 15.02
C ARG A 315 25.30 -31.31 15.60
N PRO A 316 24.07 -31.08 15.11
CA PRO A 316 23.34 -31.85 14.09
C PRO A 316 23.66 -31.43 12.62
N TRP A 317 24.54 -30.46 12.40
CA TRP A 317 24.84 -29.85 11.11
C TRP A 317 25.56 -30.78 10.13
N SER A 318 26.13 -31.87 10.61
CA SER A 318 26.70 -32.97 9.81
C SER A 318 25.63 -33.89 9.19
N ASP A 319 24.38 -33.78 9.56
CA ASP A 319 23.27 -34.48 8.88
C ASP A 319 23.07 -33.89 7.46
N SER A 320 22.90 -34.80 6.49
CA SER A 320 22.88 -34.44 5.07
C SER A 320 21.77 -33.38 4.74
N ARG A 321 20.63 -33.45 5.38
CA ARG A 321 19.53 -32.50 5.14
C ARG A 321 19.84 -31.12 5.69
N TRP A 322 20.37 -31.05 6.91
CA TRP A 322 20.75 -29.78 7.54
C TRP A 322 21.90 -29.12 6.82
N HIS A 323 22.90 -29.94 6.40
CA HIS A 323 24.04 -29.46 5.65
C HIS A 323 23.66 -28.96 4.26
N GLU A 324 22.84 -29.70 3.49
CA GLU A 324 22.36 -29.28 2.17
C GLU A 324 21.59 -27.96 2.24
N ASP A 325 20.67 -27.82 3.20
CA ASP A 325 19.88 -26.60 3.39
C ASP A 325 20.77 -25.42 3.80
N GLY A 326 21.74 -25.63 4.71
CA GLY A 326 22.71 -24.60 5.10
C GLY A 326 23.60 -24.15 3.95
N LEU A 327 24.11 -25.10 3.17
CA LEU A 327 24.96 -24.81 2.03
C LEU A 327 24.24 -24.11 0.88
N LEU A 328 22.97 -24.46 0.59
CA LEU A 328 22.16 -23.78 -0.39
C LEU A 328 21.93 -22.29 0.01
N ARG A 329 21.78 -22.01 1.29
CA ARG A 329 21.69 -20.62 1.79
C ARG A 329 23.02 -19.89 1.66
N ALA A 330 24.13 -20.55 1.97
CA ALA A 330 25.46 -19.96 1.81
C ALA A 330 25.77 -19.67 0.33
N LEU A 331 25.42 -20.56 -0.59
CA LEU A 331 25.52 -20.34 -2.04
C LEU A 331 24.64 -19.19 -2.50
N THR A 332 23.44 -19.07 -1.93
CA THR A 332 22.53 -17.96 -2.21
C THR A 332 23.15 -16.63 -1.76
N ALA A 333 23.71 -16.57 -0.55
CA ALA A 333 24.39 -15.39 -0.03
C ALA A 333 25.59 -14.99 -0.89
N GLN A 334 26.40 -15.99 -1.28
CA GLN A 334 27.67 -15.77 -1.96
C GLN A 334 27.51 -15.39 -3.43
N HIS A 335 26.63 -16.09 -4.16
CA HIS A 335 26.59 -16.01 -5.62
C HIS A 335 25.33 -15.33 -6.19
N ARG A 336 24.19 -15.38 -5.48
CA ARG A 336 22.95 -14.80 -5.99
C ARG A 336 22.69 -13.40 -5.49
N LEU A 337 22.87 -13.15 -4.18
CA LEU A 337 22.58 -11.85 -3.59
C LEU A 337 23.76 -10.88 -3.78
N GLN A 338 23.48 -9.74 -4.43
CA GLN A 338 24.49 -8.75 -4.80
C GLN A 338 24.30 -7.47 -4.00
N ARG A 339 25.40 -6.91 -3.52
CA ARG A 339 25.46 -5.61 -2.88
C ARG A 339 24.99 -4.52 -3.85
N ASP A 340 24.35 -3.49 -3.33
CA ASP A 340 23.80 -2.33 -4.05
C ASP A 340 22.64 -2.66 -5.01
N ARG A 341 22.25 -3.93 -5.10
CA ARG A 341 21.07 -4.40 -5.84
C ARG A 341 20.04 -5.07 -4.92
N ASP A 342 20.44 -6.10 -4.21
CA ASP A 342 19.56 -6.88 -3.32
C ASP A 342 19.68 -6.39 -1.86
N TYR A 343 20.82 -5.81 -1.49
CA TYR A 343 21.06 -5.24 -0.16
C TYR A 343 22.10 -4.11 -0.23
N VAL A 344 22.10 -3.28 0.81
CA VAL A 344 23.12 -2.24 1.05
C VAL A 344 23.71 -2.41 2.45
N VAL A 345 24.91 -1.87 2.67
CA VAL A 345 25.52 -1.81 3.99
C VAL A 345 25.34 -0.39 4.53
N GLN A 346 24.59 -0.24 5.62
CA GLN A 346 24.33 1.05 6.27
C GLN A 346 24.50 0.92 7.78
N GLY A 347 25.24 1.84 8.39
CA GLY A 347 25.44 1.83 9.84
C GLY A 347 26.10 0.56 10.40
N GLY A 348 26.93 -0.11 9.61
CA GLY A 348 27.59 -1.38 10.02
C GLY A 348 26.67 -2.60 9.96
N ALA A 349 25.50 -2.51 9.33
CA ALA A 349 24.57 -3.61 9.18
C ALA A 349 24.18 -3.82 7.70
N VAL A 350 23.84 -5.07 7.36
CA VAL A 350 23.22 -5.41 6.07
C VAL A 350 21.76 -4.97 6.12
N VAL A 351 21.33 -4.19 5.13
CA VAL A 351 19.94 -3.74 4.99
C VAL A 351 19.42 -4.21 3.64
N LEU A 352 18.27 -4.89 3.67
CA LEU A 352 17.61 -5.38 2.46
C LEU A 352 17.10 -4.23 1.60
N VAL A 353 17.27 -4.33 0.28
CA VAL A 353 16.62 -3.42 -0.68
C VAL A 353 15.36 -4.10 -1.21
N ASP A 354 14.23 -3.45 -1.02
CA ASP A 354 12.95 -3.95 -1.53
C ASP A 354 12.92 -3.83 -3.06
N ALA A 355 12.80 -4.96 -3.73
CA ALA A 355 12.87 -5.04 -5.20
C ALA A 355 11.78 -4.24 -5.92
N LEU A 356 10.64 -3.98 -5.26
CA LEU A 356 9.51 -3.23 -5.84
C LEU A 356 9.68 -1.73 -5.66
N THR A 357 10.21 -1.33 -4.51
CA THR A 357 10.30 0.08 -4.12
C THR A 357 11.69 0.66 -4.34
N GLY A 358 12.71 -0.17 -4.48
CA GLY A 358 14.11 0.24 -4.48
C GLY A 358 14.57 0.86 -3.15
N ARG A 359 13.77 0.73 -2.09
CA ARG A 359 14.06 1.31 -0.78
C ARG A 359 14.82 0.34 0.11
N ALA A 360 15.74 0.87 0.90
CA ALA A 360 16.29 0.16 2.03
C ALA A 360 15.17 -0.11 3.05
N ALA A 361 15.05 -1.36 3.51
CA ALA A 361 14.04 -1.84 4.45
C ALA A 361 14.73 -2.39 5.70
N PRO A 362 15.16 -1.54 6.65
CA PRO A 362 15.94 -1.95 7.81
C PRO A 362 15.20 -2.90 8.75
N GLU A 363 13.87 -2.84 8.74
CA GLU A 363 13.02 -3.76 9.51
C GLU A 363 12.84 -5.13 8.84
N ARG A 364 13.24 -5.32 7.58
CA ARG A 364 13.17 -6.61 6.89
C ARG A 364 14.50 -7.32 6.93
N ARG A 365 14.46 -8.62 7.24
CA ARG A 365 15.63 -9.49 7.24
C ARG A 365 15.32 -10.79 6.52
N TRP A 366 16.36 -11.39 5.93
CA TRP A 366 16.25 -12.77 5.45
C TRP A 366 16.22 -13.73 6.62
N SER A 367 15.29 -14.68 6.57
CA SER A 367 15.10 -15.71 7.59
C SER A 367 16.15 -16.83 7.53
N ARG A 368 16.13 -17.67 8.53
CA ARG A 368 16.89 -18.93 8.60
C ARG A 368 18.41 -18.78 8.42
N GLY A 369 19.04 -17.78 9.01
CA GLY A 369 20.49 -17.58 8.98
C GLY A 369 21.05 -16.95 7.70
N LEU A 370 20.24 -16.73 6.63
CA LEU A 370 20.73 -16.12 5.39
C LEU A 370 21.23 -14.69 5.60
N HIS A 371 20.57 -13.93 6.50
CA HIS A 371 21.00 -12.58 6.85
C HIS A 371 22.34 -12.56 7.60
N ALA A 372 22.57 -13.56 8.47
CA ALA A 372 23.83 -13.74 9.17
C ALA A 372 24.96 -14.13 8.20
N LEU A 373 24.68 -14.99 7.20
CA LEU A 373 25.64 -15.33 6.14
C LEU A 373 26.04 -14.10 5.31
N LEU A 374 25.11 -13.21 5.01
CA LEU A 374 25.43 -11.95 4.31
C LEU A 374 26.25 -11.00 5.17
N ALA A 375 25.96 -10.88 6.47
CA ALA A 375 26.78 -10.09 7.38
C ALA A 375 28.21 -10.62 7.44
N LEU A 376 28.40 -11.93 7.53
CA LEU A 376 29.73 -12.56 7.48
C LEU A 376 30.42 -12.37 6.13
N LYS A 377 29.70 -12.44 5.01
CA LYS A 377 30.23 -12.16 3.68
C LYS A 377 30.81 -10.75 3.57
N GLU A 378 30.13 -9.77 4.19
CA GLU A 378 30.55 -8.36 4.20
C GLU A 378 31.53 -8.03 5.36
N GLY A 379 31.95 -9.03 6.14
CA GLY A 379 32.87 -8.83 7.28
C GLY A 379 32.27 -8.04 8.45
N LEU A 380 30.96 -8.06 8.59
CA LEU A 380 30.22 -7.35 9.62
C LEU A 380 29.96 -8.23 10.85
N ALA A 381 29.64 -7.60 11.98
CA ALA A 381 29.19 -8.33 13.18
C ALA A 381 27.89 -9.10 12.87
N LEU A 382 27.77 -10.28 13.50
CA LEU A 382 26.57 -11.08 13.36
C LEU A 382 25.35 -10.33 13.94
N PRO A 383 24.28 -10.20 13.19
CA PRO A 383 23.04 -9.66 13.73
C PRO A 383 22.43 -10.66 14.72
N ASP A 384 21.71 -10.14 15.73
CA ASP A 384 20.92 -10.99 16.63
C ASP A 384 19.97 -11.88 15.82
N ALA A 385 19.94 -13.17 16.14
CA ALA A 385 18.96 -14.06 15.54
C ALA A 385 17.55 -13.63 15.95
N GLN A 386 16.62 -13.82 15.06
CA GLN A 386 15.23 -13.44 15.27
C GLN A 386 14.31 -14.66 15.15
N GLN A 387 13.51 -14.89 16.18
CA GLN A 387 12.42 -15.85 16.13
C GLN A 387 11.13 -15.14 15.73
N THR A 388 10.40 -15.72 14.77
CA THR A 388 9.08 -15.24 14.42
C THR A 388 8.09 -15.53 15.54
N LEU A 389 7.60 -14.50 16.22
CA LEU A 389 6.57 -14.63 17.25
C LEU A 389 5.17 -14.76 16.65
N ALA A 390 4.89 -13.95 15.64
CA ALA A 390 3.60 -13.96 14.95
C ALA A 390 3.75 -13.44 13.52
N GLN A 391 2.88 -13.91 12.64
CA GLN A 391 2.78 -13.37 11.30
C GLN A 391 1.32 -13.21 10.86
N LEU A 392 1.08 -12.28 9.94
CA LEU A 392 -0.23 -11.93 9.45
C LEU A 392 -0.15 -11.37 8.04
N THR A 393 -1.09 -11.73 7.17
CA THR A 393 -1.25 -11.04 5.89
C THR A 393 -2.25 -9.89 6.02
N TYR A 394 -2.07 -8.82 5.23
CA TYR A 394 -3.05 -7.73 5.17
C TYR A 394 -4.45 -8.24 4.80
N ARG A 395 -4.54 -9.22 3.89
CA ARG A 395 -5.83 -9.81 3.53
C ARG A 395 -6.55 -10.44 4.72
N ARG A 396 -5.81 -11.13 5.58
CA ARG A 396 -6.37 -11.75 6.79
C ARG A 396 -6.75 -10.71 7.83
N LEU A 397 -5.94 -9.66 8.02
CA LEU A 397 -6.25 -8.58 8.95
C LEU A 397 -7.52 -7.84 8.55
N PHE A 398 -7.55 -7.32 7.31
CA PHE A 398 -8.65 -6.47 6.86
C PHE A 398 -9.97 -7.22 6.64
N SER A 399 -9.93 -8.53 6.38
CA SER A 399 -11.15 -9.34 6.34
C SER A 399 -11.84 -9.49 7.71
N ARG A 400 -11.13 -9.17 8.79
CA ARG A 400 -11.68 -9.23 10.16
C ARG A 400 -12.38 -7.96 10.62
N TYR A 401 -12.27 -6.87 9.88
CA TYR A 401 -13.04 -5.69 10.19
C TYR A 401 -14.53 -5.92 9.98
N HIS A 402 -15.35 -5.40 10.90
CA HIS A 402 -16.81 -5.43 10.73
C HIS A 402 -17.26 -4.61 9.54
N LEU A 403 -16.63 -3.46 9.33
CA LEU A 403 -16.88 -2.60 8.18
C LEU A 403 -15.54 -2.18 7.57
N LEU A 404 -15.41 -2.39 6.27
CA LEU A 404 -14.25 -2.00 5.47
C LEU A 404 -14.71 -1.04 4.40
N GLY A 405 -14.21 0.19 4.45
CA GLY A 405 -14.33 1.21 3.44
C GLY A 405 -12.97 1.71 3.00
N GLY A 406 -12.91 2.45 1.93
CA GLY A 406 -11.67 3.07 1.50
C GLY A 406 -11.76 3.65 0.11
N LEU A 407 -10.74 4.39 -0.28
CA LEU A 407 -10.69 5.04 -1.57
C LEU A 407 -9.28 5.00 -2.18
N SER A 408 -9.23 5.06 -3.50
CA SER A 408 -8.02 5.24 -4.28
C SER A 408 -8.34 5.78 -5.67
N GLY A 409 -7.31 6.25 -6.39
CA GLY A 409 -7.42 6.67 -7.80
C GLY A 409 -7.48 5.51 -8.79
N THR A 410 -7.16 4.28 -8.38
CA THR A 410 -6.89 3.14 -9.29
C THR A 410 -7.31 1.81 -8.69
N LEU A 411 -8.62 1.51 -8.72
CA LEU A 411 -9.18 0.28 -8.17
C LEU A 411 -9.87 -0.62 -9.20
N SER A 412 -10.24 -0.07 -10.35
CA SER A 412 -11.03 -0.80 -11.36
C SER A 412 -10.33 -2.07 -11.85
N GLU A 413 -9.01 -2.05 -11.95
CA GLU A 413 -8.19 -3.17 -12.41
C GLU A 413 -8.20 -4.36 -11.44
N VAL A 414 -8.34 -4.09 -10.15
CA VAL A 414 -8.29 -5.08 -9.06
C VAL A 414 -9.65 -5.31 -8.39
N GLY A 415 -10.70 -4.71 -8.93
CA GLY A 415 -12.03 -4.71 -8.31
C GLY A 415 -12.60 -6.10 -8.05
N LEU A 416 -12.39 -7.04 -8.97
CA LEU A 416 -12.83 -8.43 -8.77
C LEU A 416 -12.01 -9.13 -7.67
N ASP A 417 -10.68 -8.95 -7.66
CA ASP A 417 -9.79 -9.51 -6.64
C ASP A 417 -10.18 -9.02 -5.24
N LEU A 418 -10.43 -7.72 -5.09
CA LEU A 418 -10.86 -7.11 -3.82
C LEU A 418 -12.26 -7.60 -3.40
N ALA A 419 -13.19 -7.73 -4.34
CA ALA A 419 -14.51 -8.26 -4.05
C ALA A 419 -14.47 -9.73 -3.58
N LEU A 420 -13.61 -10.55 -4.20
CA LEU A 420 -13.40 -11.95 -3.80
C LEU A 420 -12.67 -12.07 -2.46
N ALA A 421 -11.70 -11.19 -2.18
CA ALA A 421 -10.92 -11.25 -0.96
C ALA A 421 -11.67 -10.73 0.27
N PHE A 422 -12.46 -9.65 0.11
CA PHE A 422 -13.04 -8.91 1.23
C PHE A 422 -14.58 -8.84 1.21
N GLY A 423 -15.24 -9.38 0.19
CA GLY A 423 -16.70 -9.23 0.01
C GLY A 423 -17.15 -7.77 -0.18
N THR A 424 -16.23 -6.89 -0.60
CA THR A 424 -16.41 -5.44 -0.67
C THR A 424 -16.36 -4.99 -2.13
N PRO A 425 -17.42 -4.36 -2.68
CA PRO A 425 -17.44 -3.94 -4.07
C PRO A 425 -16.57 -2.71 -4.31
N VAL A 426 -16.03 -2.60 -5.52
CA VAL A 426 -15.41 -1.37 -6.01
C VAL A 426 -16.45 -0.55 -6.78
N LEU A 427 -16.59 0.71 -6.40
CA LEU A 427 -17.48 1.68 -7.05
C LEU A 427 -16.65 2.80 -7.66
N ARG A 428 -16.83 3.04 -8.94
CA ARG A 428 -16.21 4.17 -9.63
C ARG A 428 -17.15 5.37 -9.61
N LEU A 429 -16.68 6.50 -9.10
CA LEU A 429 -17.41 7.75 -9.09
C LEU A 429 -17.00 8.67 -10.23
N PRO A 430 -17.93 9.47 -10.77
CA PRO A 430 -17.62 10.48 -11.77
C PRO A 430 -16.75 11.58 -11.14
N ARG A 431 -15.94 12.22 -11.97
CA ARG A 431 -15.23 13.45 -11.58
C ARG A 431 -16.20 14.59 -11.37
N HIS A 432 -15.85 15.53 -10.49
CA HIS A 432 -16.64 16.77 -10.33
C HIS A 432 -16.56 17.64 -11.58
N ARG A 433 -15.37 17.77 -12.17
CA ARG A 433 -15.16 18.50 -13.42
C ARG A 433 -14.63 17.56 -14.52
N PRO A 434 -15.00 17.82 -15.79
CA PRO A 434 -14.44 17.06 -16.92
C PRO A 434 -12.92 17.13 -16.94
N SER A 435 -12.27 16.02 -17.30
CA SER A 435 -10.82 15.98 -17.43
C SER A 435 -10.37 16.70 -18.71
N ARG A 436 -9.33 17.54 -18.57
CA ARG A 436 -8.64 18.18 -19.69
C ARG A 436 -7.28 17.55 -19.99
N LEU A 437 -7.15 16.25 -19.66
CA LEU A 437 -5.94 15.47 -19.94
C LEU A 437 -5.82 15.17 -21.43
N GLN A 438 -4.67 15.50 -21.99
CA GLN A 438 -4.27 15.17 -23.36
C GLN A 438 -3.24 14.04 -23.31
N LEU A 439 -3.51 12.92 -23.98
CA LEU A 439 -2.58 11.81 -24.09
C LEU A 439 -1.82 11.90 -25.42
N GLY A 440 -0.49 12.08 -25.36
CA GLY A 440 0.40 12.14 -26.50
C GLY A 440 0.78 10.77 -27.08
N GLY A 441 0.23 9.67 -26.50
CA GLY A 441 0.45 8.32 -26.97
C GLY A 441 1.66 7.62 -26.36
N ILE A 442 2.04 6.49 -26.99
CA ILE A 442 3.12 5.60 -26.53
C ILE A 442 4.15 5.47 -27.63
N ARG A 443 5.42 5.73 -27.31
CA ARG A 443 6.57 5.46 -28.17
C ARG A 443 7.40 4.34 -27.59
N VAL A 444 7.81 3.40 -28.45
CA VAL A 444 8.64 2.26 -28.08
C VAL A 444 9.99 2.37 -28.77
N PHE A 445 11.05 2.28 -28.00
CA PHE A 445 12.46 2.38 -28.43
C PHE A 445 13.12 1.01 -28.41
N ALA A 446 14.21 0.85 -29.14
CA ALA A 446 14.95 -0.41 -29.21
C ALA A 446 15.59 -0.73 -27.85
N ASP A 447 16.17 0.25 -27.20
CA ASP A 447 16.83 0.10 -25.90
C ASP A 447 16.53 1.27 -24.94
N ALA A 448 17.00 1.13 -23.70
CA ALA A 448 16.81 2.12 -22.66
C ALA A 448 17.59 3.41 -22.92
N SER A 449 18.72 3.37 -23.65
CA SER A 449 19.55 4.54 -23.94
C SER A 449 18.82 5.51 -24.89
N GLU A 450 18.26 4.98 -25.98
CA GLU A 450 17.43 5.75 -26.91
C GLU A 450 16.22 6.37 -26.19
N ARG A 451 15.55 5.58 -25.33
CA ARG A 451 14.43 6.07 -24.51
C ARG A 451 14.82 7.25 -23.64
N TRP A 452 15.99 7.17 -22.95
CA TRP A 452 16.45 8.26 -22.08
C TRP A 452 16.84 9.50 -22.85
N GLN A 453 17.46 9.35 -24.02
CA GLN A 453 17.80 10.48 -24.90
C GLN A 453 16.51 11.20 -25.36
N ALA A 454 15.54 10.44 -25.84
CA ALA A 454 14.24 10.98 -26.27
C ALA A 454 13.48 11.67 -25.12
N ALA A 455 13.56 11.13 -23.89
CA ALA A 455 12.97 11.74 -22.70
C ALA A 455 13.61 13.09 -22.37
N CYS A 456 14.96 13.18 -22.45
CA CYS A 456 15.69 14.43 -22.22
C CYS A 456 15.37 15.49 -23.27
N GLU A 457 15.33 15.13 -24.56
CA GLU A 457 14.98 16.04 -25.66
C GLU A 457 13.56 16.59 -25.50
N ARG A 458 12.62 15.69 -25.17
CA ARG A 458 11.23 16.09 -24.97
C ARG A 458 11.06 16.99 -23.73
N ALA A 459 11.75 16.68 -22.64
CA ALA A 459 11.75 17.50 -21.43
C ALA A 459 12.33 18.89 -21.71
N GLN A 460 13.44 18.97 -22.44
CA GLN A 460 14.08 20.24 -22.83
C GLN A 460 13.15 21.12 -23.65
N ALA A 461 12.51 20.58 -24.68
CA ALA A 461 11.57 21.32 -25.53
C ALA A 461 10.39 21.87 -24.69
N LEU A 462 9.81 21.06 -23.81
CA LEU A 462 8.69 21.48 -22.95
C LEU A 462 9.08 22.58 -21.95
N VAL A 463 10.29 22.49 -21.41
CA VAL A 463 10.82 23.53 -20.50
C VAL A 463 11.07 24.86 -21.24
N GLN A 464 11.57 24.80 -22.47
CA GLN A 464 11.73 26.01 -23.33
C GLN A 464 10.38 26.68 -23.62
N ASP A 465 9.30 25.86 -23.77
CA ASP A 465 7.93 26.37 -23.86
C ASP A 465 7.39 26.89 -22.50
N GLY A 466 8.18 26.87 -21.43
CA GLY A 466 7.81 27.31 -20.07
C GLY A 466 6.82 26.39 -19.36
N ARG A 467 6.70 25.13 -19.76
CA ARG A 467 5.90 24.13 -19.05
C ARG A 467 6.66 23.51 -17.88
N ALA A 468 5.95 23.00 -16.92
CA ALA A 468 6.49 22.12 -15.88
C ALA A 468 6.45 20.65 -16.36
N VAL A 469 7.49 19.89 -16.07
CA VAL A 469 7.64 18.49 -16.52
C VAL A 469 7.86 17.57 -15.32
N LEU A 470 7.08 16.49 -15.25
CA LEU A 470 7.26 15.40 -14.30
C LEU A 470 7.68 14.13 -15.05
N ILE A 471 8.87 13.61 -14.74
CA ILE A 471 9.37 12.37 -15.32
C ILE A 471 9.22 11.26 -14.30
N GLY A 472 8.43 10.24 -14.62
CA GLY A 472 8.25 9.06 -13.80
C GLY A 472 9.17 7.92 -14.21
N THR A 473 9.89 7.35 -13.26
CA THR A 473 10.86 6.25 -13.43
C THR A 473 10.49 5.05 -12.59
N GLY A 474 11.00 3.87 -12.92
CA GLY A 474 10.73 2.61 -12.23
C GLY A 474 11.60 2.39 -10.98
N SER A 475 12.78 2.98 -10.94
CA SER A 475 13.75 2.78 -9.86
C SER A 475 14.50 4.06 -9.50
N VAL A 476 15.18 4.05 -8.35
CA VAL A 476 16.07 5.15 -7.92
C VAL A 476 17.24 5.27 -8.89
N ALA A 477 17.83 4.17 -9.33
CA ALA A 477 18.93 4.15 -10.28
C ALA A 477 18.55 4.80 -11.62
N GLU A 478 17.34 4.53 -12.13
CA GLU A 478 16.83 5.21 -13.33
C GLU A 478 16.62 6.71 -13.10
N SER A 479 16.12 7.11 -11.91
CA SER A 479 15.93 8.51 -11.56
C SER A 479 17.26 9.28 -11.55
N GLU A 480 18.31 8.70 -10.97
CA GLU A 480 19.64 9.29 -10.94
C GLU A 480 20.27 9.36 -12.35
N ARG A 481 20.12 8.29 -13.13
CA ARG A 481 20.64 8.23 -14.51
C ARG A 481 20.03 9.34 -15.38
N ILE A 482 18.70 9.48 -15.40
CA ILE A 482 18.09 10.53 -16.21
C ILE A 482 18.40 11.91 -15.66
N ALA A 483 18.52 12.07 -14.34
CA ALA A 483 18.92 13.35 -13.75
C ALA A 483 20.36 13.75 -14.15
N ALA A 484 21.29 12.79 -14.24
CA ALA A 484 22.64 13.03 -14.75
C ALA A 484 22.60 13.49 -16.22
N LEU A 485 21.89 12.78 -17.10
CA LEU A 485 21.75 13.14 -18.51
C LEU A 485 21.12 14.53 -18.73
N LEU A 486 20.15 14.91 -17.88
CA LEU A 486 19.56 16.25 -17.93
C LEU A 486 20.57 17.33 -17.48
N ARG A 487 21.40 17.06 -16.45
CA ARG A 487 22.45 18.01 -16.01
C ARG A 487 23.53 18.20 -17.06
N GLU A 488 23.95 17.14 -17.77
CA GLU A 488 24.88 17.24 -18.92
C GLU A 488 24.36 18.16 -20.02
N ARG A 489 23.05 18.28 -20.18
CA ARG A 489 22.38 19.20 -21.11
C ARG A 489 22.12 20.61 -20.54
N GLY A 490 22.68 20.91 -19.35
CA GLY A 490 22.54 22.22 -18.70
C GLY A 490 21.19 22.42 -17.98
N LEU A 491 20.37 21.38 -17.85
CA LEU A 491 19.08 21.43 -17.16
C LEU A 491 19.27 21.09 -15.67
N ARG A 492 18.41 21.65 -14.81
CA ARG A 492 18.47 21.43 -13.35
C ARG A 492 17.26 20.65 -12.85
N PRO A 493 17.27 19.30 -12.94
CA PRO A 493 16.17 18.49 -12.44
C PRO A 493 16.14 18.47 -10.91
N LEU A 494 14.93 18.46 -10.34
CA LEU A 494 14.67 18.12 -8.94
C LEU A 494 14.39 16.61 -8.87
N VAL A 495 15.14 15.88 -8.05
CA VAL A 495 14.97 14.43 -7.93
C VAL A 495 14.25 14.11 -6.63
N LEU A 496 13.15 13.38 -6.73
CA LEU A 496 12.35 12.88 -5.62
C LEU A 496 12.70 11.43 -5.38
N HIS A 497 13.46 11.17 -4.33
CA HIS A 497 13.69 9.84 -3.83
C HIS A 497 12.74 9.55 -2.68
N ALA A 498 12.23 8.35 -2.65
CA ALA A 498 11.45 7.83 -1.55
C ALA A 498 12.21 7.79 -0.19
N LEU A 499 13.50 8.08 -0.18
CA LEU A 499 14.37 8.17 1.01
C LEU A 499 14.33 9.54 1.71
N GLN A 500 13.72 10.56 1.11
CA GLN A 500 13.81 11.97 1.55
C GLN A 500 12.49 12.50 2.12
N GLY A 501 11.73 11.70 2.86
CA GLY A 501 10.34 11.98 3.30
C GLY A 501 10.03 13.42 3.76
N ALA A 502 10.92 14.09 4.49
CA ALA A 502 10.70 15.46 4.95
C ALA A 502 10.90 16.52 3.83
N LEU A 503 11.83 16.29 2.90
CA LEU A 503 12.11 17.18 1.77
C LEU A 503 11.13 16.98 0.60
N GLU A 504 10.42 15.89 0.59
CA GLU A 504 9.48 15.52 -0.48
C GLU A 504 8.44 16.62 -0.72
N HIS A 505 7.91 17.21 0.34
CA HIS A 505 6.90 18.26 0.28
C HIS A 505 7.41 19.54 -0.37
N GLU A 506 8.63 19.93 -0.05
CA GLU A 506 9.24 21.15 -0.62
C GLU A 506 9.52 21.00 -2.11
N VAL A 507 10.00 19.83 -2.51
CA VAL A 507 10.25 19.50 -3.92
C VAL A 507 8.94 19.47 -4.72
N ILE A 508 7.88 18.86 -4.16
CA ILE A 508 6.57 18.80 -4.81
C ILE A 508 5.95 20.20 -4.93
N ALA A 509 6.06 21.03 -3.91
CA ALA A 509 5.55 22.41 -3.96
C ALA A 509 6.20 23.24 -5.07
N ARG A 510 7.46 22.92 -5.43
CA ARG A 510 8.20 23.59 -6.51
C ARG A 510 7.98 22.95 -7.89
N ALA A 511 7.44 21.73 -7.96
CA ALA A 511 7.28 20.97 -9.21
C ALA A 511 6.34 21.63 -10.23
N GLY A 512 5.38 22.44 -9.78
CA GLY A 512 4.40 23.14 -10.62
C GLY A 512 4.85 24.49 -11.16
N ARG A 513 6.12 24.90 -10.95
CA ARG A 513 6.65 26.20 -11.44
C ARG A 513 7.11 26.14 -12.89
N PRO A 514 7.10 27.27 -13.62
CA PRO A 514 7.55 27.32 -15.00
C PRO A 514 8.97 26.81 -15.18
N GLY A 515 9.21 26.02 -16.22
CA GLY A 515 10.53 25.52 -16.59
C GLY A 515 11.12 24.50 -15.60
N ARG A 516 10.36 23.98 -14.66
CA ARG A 516 10.84 22.97 -13.71
C ARG A 516 10.71 21.56 -14.26
N ILE A 517 11.77 20.77 -14.07
CA ILE A 517 11.78 19.33 -14.31
C ILE A 517 11.86 18.64 -12.95
N THR A 518 10.92 17.75 -12.68
CA THR A 518 10.91 16.90 -11.49
C THR A 518 11.02 15.45 -11.93
N VAL A 519 11.99 14.71 -11.40
CA VAL A 519 12.16 13.28 -11.62
C VAL A 519 11.69 12.57 -10.37
N ALA A 520 10.78 11.62 -10.51
CA ALA A 520 10.20 10.91 -9.37
C ALA A 520 10.06 9.41 -9.64
N THR A 521 10.35 8.58 -8.65
CA THR A 521 9.96 7.17 -8.68
C THR A 521 8.45 7.02 -8.47
N GLN A 522 7.90 5.85 -8.82
CA GLN A 522 6.47 5.53 -8.73
C GLN A 522 5.85 5.84 -7.37
N ILE A 523 6.60 5.67 -6.29
CA ILE A 523 6.13 5.78 -4.90
C ILE A 523 6.31 7.20 -4.36
N ALA A 524 7.28 7.95 -4.88
CA ALA A 524 7.56 9.29 -4.42
C ALA A 524 6.39 10.25 -4.69
N GLY A 525 6.02 11.04 -3.69
CA GLY A 525 4.95 12.03 -3.78
C GLY A 525 3.52 11.48 -3.75
N ARG A 526 3.28 10.20 -3.40
CA ARG A 526 1.91 9.69 -3.17
C ARG A 526 1.20 10.54 -2.10
N GLY A 527 -0.08 10.83 -2.34
CA GLY A 527 -0.90 11.62 -1.39
C GLY A 527 -0.62 13.13 -1.39
N THR A 528 0.29 13.63 -2.24
CA THR A 528 0.61 15.06 -2.34
C THR A 528 0.16 15.63 -3.68
N ASP A 529 -0.41 16.83 -3.64
CA ASP A 529 -0.87 17.56 -4.84
C ASP A 529 0.21 18.52 -5.35
N ILE A 530 0.30 18.69 -6.67
CA ILE A 530 1.20 19.62 -7.33
C ILE A 530 0.39 20.87 -7.68
N ALA A 531 0.62 21.96 -6.96
CA ALA A 531 -0.01 23.24 -7.25
C ALA A 531 0.64 23.84 -8.52
N LEU A 532 -0.18 24.18 -9.51
CA LEU A 532 0.31 24.76 -10.75
C LEU A 532 0.40 26.28 -10.66
N ASP A 533 1.53 26.82 -11.12
CA ASP A 533 1.67 28.24 -11.35
C ASP A 533 0.68 28.68 -12.47
N PRO A 534 0.04 29.87 -12.37
CA PRO A 534 -0.86 30.39 -13.41
C PRO A 534 -0.22 30.49 -14.80
N ALA A 535 1.10 30.70 -14.89
CA ALA A 535 1.83 30.73 -16.17
C ALA A 535 1.90 29.33 -16.79
N VAL A 536 2.15 28.30 -15.99
CA VAL A 536 2.14 26.88 -16.42
C VAL A 536 0.73 26.45 -16.84
N HIS A 537 -0.27 26.84 -16.07
CA HIS A 537 -1.68 26.55 -16.40
C HIS A 537 -2.04 27.08 -17.79
N ARG A 538 -1.68 28.32 -18.12
CA ARG A 538 -1.96 28.95 -19.43
C ARG A 538 -1.24 28.26 -20.60
N ARG A 539 -0.09 27.62 -20.34
CA ARG A 539 0.72 26.89 -21.33
C ARG A 539 0.37 25.41 -21.47
N GLY A 540 -0.80 24.99 -20.97
CA GLY A 540 -1.29 23.61 -21.09
C GLY A 540 -0.97 22.73 -19.88
N GLY A 541 -0.57 23.31 -18.74
CA GLY A 541 -0.41 22.64 -17.44
C GLY A 541 0.83 21.75 -17.35
N LEU A 542 0.82 20.88 -16.33
CA LEU A 542 1.90 19.91 -16.09
C LEU A 542 1.95 18.88 -17.20
N HIS A 543 3.15 18.60 -17.71
CA HIS A 543 3.41 17.49 -18.61
C HIS A 543 4.05 16.31 -17.88
N VAL A 544 3.52 15.12 -18.09
CA VAL A 544 4.02 13.87 -17.49
C VAL A 544 4.68 13.00 -18.54
N LEU A 545 5.96 12.67 -18.35
CA LEU A 545 6.68 11.67 -19.12
C LEU A 545 6.77 10.38 -18.30
N ALA A 546 6.04 9.36 -18.71
CA ALA A 546 6.09 8.04 -18.10
C ALA A 546 7.20 7.21 -18.75
N CYS A 547 8.33 7.06 -18.07
CA CYS A 547 9.56 6.46 -18.61
C CYS A 547 9.95 5.14 -17.94
N ALA A 548 9.05 4.48 -17.22
CA ALA A 548 9.34 3.18 -16.61
C ALA A 548 8.72 2.04 -17.43
N ASP A 549 9.56 1.09 -17.80
CA ASP A 549 9.16 -0.08 -18.57
C ASP A 549 8.30 -1.07 -17.75
N ASP A 550 8.42 -1.02 -16.42
CA ASP A 550 7.71 -1.89 -15.47
C ASP A 550 6.42 -1.30 -14.90
N PHE A 551 5.93 -0.21 -15.45
CA PHE A 551 4.65 0.34 -14.97
C PHE A 551 3.48 -0.58 -15.29
N GLY A 552 2.96 -1.23 -14.25
CA GLY A 552 1.60 -1.78 -14.29
C GLY A 552 0.57 -0.68 -14.53
N ARG A 553 -0.63 -1.04 -14.98
CA ARG A 553 -1.68 -0.08 -15.37
C ARG A 553 -2.05 0.88 -14.24
N ARG A 554 -2.10 0.40 -13.00
CA ARG A 554 -2.42 1.21 -11.82
C ARG A 554 -1.37 2.29 -11.57
N ALA A 555 -0.09 1.90 -11.58
CA ALA A 555 1.05 2.78 -11.40
C ALA A 555 1.12 3.88 -12.47
N TRP A 556 0.93 3.49 -13.72
CA TRP A 556 0.84 4.43 -14.83
C TRP A 556 -0.32 5.42 -14.65
N ARG A 557 -1.53 4.94 -14.30
CA ARG A 557 -2.68 5.82 -14.04
C ARG A 557 -2.46 6.78 -12.88
N GLN A 558 -1.78 6.35 -11.82
CA GLN A 558 -1.42 7.20 -10.69
C GLN A 558 -0.42 8.29 -11.09
N LEU A 559 0.60 7.94 -11.89
CA LEU A 559 1.57 8.89 -12.40
C LEU A 559 0.92 9.91 -13.32
N VAL A 560 0.20 9.46 -14.35
CA VAL A 560 -0.51 10.31 -15.31
C VAL A 560 -1.60 11.14 -14.59
N GLY A 561 -2.23 10.59 -13.55
CA GLY A 561 -3.21 11.30 -12.73
C GLY A 561 -2.62 12.40 -11.86
N ARG A 562 -1.30 12.68 -11.92
CA ARG A 562 -0.70 13.85 -11.27
C ARG A 562 -0.91 15.14 -12.03
N CYS A 563 -1.16 15.07 -13.34
CA CYS A 563 -1.56 16.20 -14.17
C CYS A 563 -3.08 16.20 -14.42
N ALA A 564 -3.57 17.29 -14.97
CA ALA A 564 -5.00 17.48 -15.31
C ALA A 564 -5.97 17.22 -14.14
N ARG A 565 -5.65 17.73 -12.96
CA ARG A 565 -6.46 17.63 -11.74
C ARG A 565 -7.46 18.77 -11.67
N GLN A 566 -8.62 18.55 -11.04
CA GLN A 566 -9.64 19.57 -10.75
C GLN A 566 -10.08 20.41 -11.96
N GLY A 567 -9.96 19.85 -13.19
CA GLY A 567 -10.26 20.58 -14.42
C GLY A 567 -9.12 21.39 -14.99
N ASP A 568 -7.91 21.33 -14.39
CA ASP A 568 -6.70 21.94 -14.96
C ASP A 568 -6.31 21.24 -16.27
N PRO A 569 -5.66 21.96 -17.20
CA PRO A 569 -5.06 21.34 -18.36
C PRO A 569 -3.84 20.51 -17.96
N GLY A 570 -3.55 19.49 -18.73
CA GLY A 570 -2.38 18.64 -18.53
C GLY A 570 -2.19 17.68 -19.67
N SER A 571 -0.98 17.19 -19.86
CA SER A 571 -0.70 16.20 -20.89
C SER A 571 0.27 15.12 -20.39
N ALA A 572 0.23 13.95 -21.05
CA ALA A 572 1.12 12.85 -20.71
C ALA A 572 1.54 12.08 -21.95
N GLU A 573 2.80 11.66 -21.95
CA GLU A 573 3.41 10.78 -22.96
C GLU A 573 4.04 9.58 -22.26
N THR A 574 4.09 8.43 -22.95
CA THR A 574 4.69 7.21 -22.43
C THR A 574 5.83 6.79 -23.35
N LEU A 575 7.02 6.60 -22.76
CA LEU A 575 8.23 6.20 -23.45
C LEU A 575 8.70 4.86 -22.88
N LEU A 576 8.72 3.83 -23.72
CA LEU A 576 9.05 2.46 -23.32
C LEU A 576 10.26 1.94 -24.10
N SER A 577 11.00 1.01 -23.50
CA SER A 577 12.01 0.21 -24.18
C SER A 577 11.45 -1.19 -24.48
N CYS A 578 11.84 -1.79 -25.61
CA CYS A 578 11.48 -3.18 -25.92
C CYS A 578 12.51 -4.18 -25.37
N ALA A 579 13.65 -3.72 -24.84
CA ALA A 579 14.69 -4.61 -24.31
C ALA A 579 14.40 -5.10 -22.87
N GLU A 580 13.58 -4.34 -22.13
CA GLU A 580 13.29 -4.56 -20.72
C GLU A 580 11.80 -4.37 -20.40
N GLY A 581 11.38 -4.71 -19.18
CA GLY A 581 10.06 -4.38 -18.65
C GLY A 581 8.92 -5.29 -19.06
N VAL A 582 7.70 -4.79 -18.91
CA VAL A 582 6.45 -5.55 -19.07
C VAL A 582 6.26 -6.06 -20.52
N LEU A 583 6.58 -5.24 -21.51
CA LEU A 583 6.46 -5.65 -22.93
C LEU A 583 7.35 -6.87 -23.23
N PHE A 584 8.62 -6.79 -22.80
CA PHE A 584 9.59 -7.87 -23.02
C PHE A 584 9.24 -9.16 -22.27
N ARG A 585 8.76 -9.04 -21.04
CA ARG A 585 8.39 -10.21 -20.22
C ARG A 585 7.11 -10.91 -20.66
N ARG A 586 6.17 -10.16 -21.25
CA ARG A 586 4.79 -10.65 -21.50
C ARG A 586 4.48 -10.92 -22.95
N LEU A 587 5.25 -10.36 -23.87
CA LEU A 587 5.05 -10.56 -25.30
C LEU A 587 6.22 -11.34 -25.92
N PRO A 588 5.98 -12.12 -26.96
CA PRO A 588 7.05 -12.71 -27.76
C PRO A 588 7.98 -11.62 -28.30
N ARG A 589 9.30 -11.86 -28.29
CA ARG A 589 10.31 -10.87 -28.70
C ARG A 589 10.05 -10.26 -30.07
N TRP A 590 9.69 -11.11 -31.04
CA TRP A 590 9.38 -10.64 -32.39
C TRP A 590 8.23 -9.63 -32.42
N LEU A 591 7.21 -9.81 -31.56
CA LEU A 591 6.08 -8.91 -31.48
C LEU A 591 6.46 -7.59 -30.78
N ALA A 592 7.26 -7.63 -29.72
CA ALA A 592 7.75 -6.43 -29.06
C ALA A 592 8.62 -5.56 -30.00
N ILE A 593 9.49 -6.18 -30.78
CA ILE A 593 10.35 -5.50 -31.75
C ILE A 593 9.51 -4.79 -32.85
N THR A 594 8.40 -5.37 -33.29
CA THR A 594 7.53 -4.72 -34.29
C THR A 594 6.89 -3.42 -33.81
N LEU A 595 6.95 -3.12 -32.52
CA LEU A 595 6.44 -1.87 -31.95
C LEU A 595 7.44 -0.73 -32.00
N VAL A 596 8.74 -1.02 -32.18
CA VAL A 596 9.80 -0.01 -32.25
C VAL A 596 9.58 0.91 -33.45
N GLY A 597 9.73 2.21 -33.25
CA GLY A 597 9.62 3.23 -34.29
C GLY A 597 8.18 3.49 -34.79
N ARG A 598 7.16 2.82 -34.24
CA ARG A 598 5.77 3.14 -34.61
C ARG A 598 5.34 4.52 -34.10
N PRO A 599 4.42 5.20 -34.83
CA PRO A 599 3.87 6.47 -34.39
C PRO A 599 3.27 6.39 -33.00
N ALA A 600 3.40 7.46 -32.19
CA ALA A 600 2.94 7.54 -30.82
C ALA A 600 1.44 7.22 -30.62
N GLY A 601 0.59 7.47 -31.61
CA GLY A 601 -0.86 7.15 -31.60
C GLY A 601 -1.23 5.77 -32.15
N SER A 602 -0.27 4.84 -32.30
CA SER A 602 -0.53 3.50 -32.83
C SER A 602 -1.49 2.70 -31.95
N ARG A 603 -2.68 2.39 -32.46
CA ARG A 603 -3.67 1.57 -31.77
C ARG A 603 -3.17 0.15 -31.44
N LEU A 604 -2.28 -0.40 -32.29
CA LEU A 604 -1.66 -1.70 -32.02
C LEU A 604 -0.75 -1.64 -30.80
N THR A 605 0.13 -0.63 -30.71
CA THR A 605 1.01 -0.40 -29.57
C THR A 605 0.22 -0.27 -28.27
N GLU A 606 -0.85 0.53 -28.28
CA GLU A 606 -1.71 0.67 -27.09
C GLU A 606 -2.39 -0.64 -26.67
N ARG A 607 -2.92 -1.41 -27.62
CA ARG A 607 -3.59 -2.69 -27.33
C ARG A 607 -2.63 -3.71 -26.74
N LEU A 608 -1.45 -3.86 -27.35
CA LEU A 608 -0.46 -4.83 -26.90
C LEU A 608 0.13 -4.43 -25.53
N TRP A 609 0.37 -3.14 -25.31
CA TRP A 609 0.83 -2.67 -23.99
C TRP A 609 -0.24 -2.90 -22.92
N ARG A 610 -1.51 -2.59 -23.20
CA ARG A 610 -2.63 -2.88 -22.27
C ARG A 610 -2.77 -4.38 -21.98
N LEU A 611 -2.57 -5.23 -22.98
CA LEU A 611 -2.56 -6.69 -22.80
C LEU A 611 -1.42 -7.13 -21.90
N ALA A 612 -0.20 -6.63 -22.14
CA ALA A 612 0.97 -6.95 -21.33
C ALA A 612 0.77 -6.51 -19.85
N GLN A 613 0.25 -5.32 -19.62
CA GLN A 613 -0.09 -4.84 -18.28
C GLN A 613 -1.18 -5.69 -17.60
N TRP A 614 -2.19 -6.13 -18.34
CA TRP A 614 -3.24 -6.98 -17.81
C TRP A 614 -2.71 -8.37 -17.41
N LEU A 615 -1.85 -8.96 -18.22
CA LEU A 615 -1.18 -10.22 -17.88
C LEU A 615 -0.31 -10.09 -16.63
N ASP A 616 0.39 -8.98 -16.47
CA ASP A 616 1.21 -8.70 -15.29
C ASP A 616 0.35 -8.55 -14.02
N GLU A 617 -0.78 -7.85 -14.09
CA GLU A 617 -1.71 -7.74 -12.96
C GLU A 617 -2.33 -9.10 -12.58
N LEU A 618 -2.63 -9.97 -13.55
CA LEU A 618 -3.11 -11.33 -13.28
C LEU A 618 -2.12 -12.15 -12.46
N ASP A 619 -0.82 -12.04 -12.75
CA ASP A 619 0.19 -12.72 -11.95
C ASP A 619 0.32 -12.12 -10.55
N GLY A 620 0.17 -10.81 -10.41
CA GLY A 620 0.04 -10.16 -9.11
C GLY A 620 -1.15 -10.71 -8.30
N ILE A 621 -2.31 -10.89 -8.94
CA ILE A 621 -3.50 -11.49 -8.31
C ILE A 621 -3.21 -12.94 -7.89
N ARG A 622 -2.61 -13.75 -8.77
CA ARG A 622 -2.24 -15.15 -8.45
C ARG A 622 -1.29 -15.24 -7.27
N ALA A 623 -0.28 -14.38 -7.22
CA ALA A 623 0.67 -14.31 -6.12
C ALA A 623 -0.02 -13.99 -4.77
N ARG A 624 -0.93 -13.01 -4.75
CA ARG A 624 -1.72 -12.65 -3.55
C ARG A 624 -2.61 -13.82 -3.09
N HIS A 625 -3.25 -14.53 -4.02
CA HIS A 625 -4.04 -15.72 -3.68
C HIS A 625 -3.18 -16.89 -3.20
N ALA A 626 -1.99 -17.09 -3.74
CA ALA A 626 -1.06 -18.11 -3.27
C ALA A 626 -0.62 -17.83 -1.83
N LEU A 627 -0.26 -16.58 -1.52
CA LEU A 627 0.10 -16.14 -0.17
C LEU A 627 -1.06 -16.35 0.83
N GLN A 628 -2.29 -16.00 0.44
CA GLN A 628 -3.46 -16.21 1.28
C GLN A 628 -3.72 -17.69 1.57
N ARG A 629 -3.53 -18.57 0.58
CA ARG A 629 -3.63 -20.02 0.78
C ARG A 629 -2.55 -20.56 1.72
N GLN A 630 -1.33 -20.07 1.58
CA GLN A 630 -0.23 -20.42 2.46
C GLN A 630 -0.51 -19.98 3.91
N ASP A 631 -0.96 -18.75 4.13
CA ASP A 631 -1.34 -18.21 5.44
C ASP A 631 -2.47 -19.04 6.11
N ARG A 632 -3.49 -19.45 5.33
CA ARG A 632 -4.54 -20.33 5.84
C ARG A 632 -4.01 -21.71 6.27
N ARG A 633 -3.21 -22.35 5.42
CA ARG A 633 -2.60 -23.67 5.73
C ARG A 633 -1.70 -23.61 6.96
N GLN A 634 -0.96 -22.53 7.11
CA GLN A 634 -0.11 -22.32 8.29
C GLN A 634 -0.98 -22.13 9.55
N ALA A 635 -2.02 -21.31 9.48
CA ALA A 635 -2.95 -21.13 10.59
C ALA A 635 -3.67 -22.43 10.99
N GLU A 636 -4.04 -23.27 10.02
CA GLU A 636 -4.64 -24.59 10.26
C GLU A 636 -3.63 -25.54 10.95
N ARG A 637 -2.38 -25.57 10.50
CA ARG A 637 -1.32 -26.38 11.13
C ARG A 637 -1.08 -25.97 12.57
N MET A 638 -1.02 -24.65 12.83
CA MET A 638 -0.82 -24.11 14.16
C MET A 638 -2.02 -24.32 15.09
N ALA A 639 -3.25 -24.42 14.55
CA ALA A 639 -4.44 -24.75 15.33
C ALA A 639 -4.40 -26.18 15.93
N TRP A 640 -3.58 -27.08 15.36
CA TRP A 640 -3.40 -28.45 15.87
C TRP A 640 -2.26 -28.57 16.89
N SER A 641 -1.34 -27.61 16.93
CA SER A 641 -0.19 -27.63 17.84
C SER A 641 -0.46 -26.99 19.21
N GLY A 642 -1.63 -26.39 19.43
CA GLY A 642 -2.05 -25.82 20.71
C GLY A 642 -2.34 -24.31 20.67
N PRO A 643 -2.83 -23.71 21.79
CA PRO A 643 -3.20 -22.30 21.84
C PRO A 643 -2.02 -21.32 21.86
N GLU A 644 -0.78 -21.79 21.92
CA GLU A 644 0.44 -20.96 22.05
C GLU A 644 1.16 -20.69 20.72
N GLU A 645 0.67 -21.21 19.62
CA GLU A 645 1.32 -21.06 18.33
C GLU A 645 0.52 -20.26 17.29
#